data_c39c3353bb60588a75d5af5db2a11319
#
_entry.id   c39c3353bb60588a75d5af5db2a11319
#
_cell.length_a   1.000
_cell.length_b   1.000
_cell.length_c   1.000
_cell.angle_alpha   90.00
_cell.angle_beta   90.00
_cell.angle_gamma   90.00
#
_symmetry.space_group_name_H-M   'P 1'
#
loop_
_entity.id
_entity.type
_entity.pdbx_description
1 polymer ?
#
loop_
_entity_poly.entity_id
_entity_poly.type
_entity_poly.pdbx_seq_one_letter_code
_entity_poly.pdbx_strand_id
1 'polypeptide(L)'
;MNKHNHVIRMTPIAAACAVMAFAASPAHAQQQAAQAKAEDGAVQEVVVTGIRRSIETSMAIKRDADAIVEAVTAEDIGKLPDVSIAESIARLAGLTAQRVEGRAQVISIRGLAPDFSTTLLNGREQVSTSNNRGAEYDQYPSELINGVTVYKTPDASLVSGGLSGTVDLQTVRPLDVRQRTVVLNVRGEHNSNGKLNSNTSANGNRLSASYVDQFLNNTLGVAVGYAHLDSPGQQKEYKSWWWGRDNKLPAGMEDVVALKGAEVTASSREQKRDGLMGVIEYRPSKEFRTTLDLYYSEFKQNTTMRGMMWNSHQWSDVTYRDPVVETIGGTRLLVGGKLVNLEPIVRNDYNQRKDKLCALGWNNTFKKDGWTLIGDLSYSTAKRREEVLETYAGLGPAGSHITDNNFEFHIPTASGLPTFTPSFNYTDPKIIKLTDVGGWGKDADMHHPVVKDELSSAKFSARKELDGIFRSLEGGVNFSKREKTHADTNNYWFLKNGRAPATVSSDLLQPSTSLSFAGIPAVMSYDVLGVLNKYYDKQPARPDDQALQDWGVTEKITTAYAKLGIDADIGPIPVRGALGLQAVNVDQKSRGATVNAGKLGTINGGADYTDILPSLNLNFDLDKYLSTTNLRFGAAKTVARPQMSDMRAGISGGVDSTTRMWNGSGGNPNLEPWRANSYDLSMEKYIGKRSYIAGALWYKKLQSYIYNQQTAFSFAGFPNPSAVIPIQDIGTLNRPANGTGGMVKGVELSGALDAGLLWAPLEGFGVTGSMSGTESSIHPNGPGTKEKLPGLSGVVSNFTVYYEKDGYSARASRRYRSAYRGEVTGLFAQRAFSEILAERQIDLQLGYAIEEGRYKGLSFLFQVNNLNNSPYQTRQGDPFSGGSYAPERYTTYGRQILLGLNYKL
;
A
#
# COMPACT_ATOMS: atom_id res chain seq x y z
N MET A 1 -51.00 -13.26 17.17
CA MET A 1 -50.88 -12.29 16.05
C MET A 1 -49.55 -11.60 16.18
N ASN A 2 -48.53 -12.17 15.59
CA ASN A 2 -47.17 -11.59 15.55
C ASN A 2 -46.90 -11.09 14.12
N LYS A 3 -46.80 -9.77 13.95
CA LYS A 3 -46.35 -9.15 12.70
C LYS A 3 -44.83 -9.24 12.62
N HIS A 4 -44.33 -10.10 11.79
CA HIS A 4 -42.91 -10.07 11.39
C HIS A 4 -42.68 -8.93 10.40
N ASN A 5 -42.00 -7.89 10.85
CA ASN A 5 -41.43 -6.88 9.97
C ASN A 5 -40.17 -7.49 9.29
N HIS A 6 -40.30 -7.94 8.06
CA HIS A 6 -39.19 -8.24 7.19
C HIS A 6 -38.56 -6.94 6.71
N VAL A 7 -37.54 -6.46 7.41
CA VAL A 7 -36.65 -5.46 6.88
C VAL A 7 -35.81 -6.12 5.77
N ILE A 8 -36.15 -5.83 4.52
CA ILE A 8 -35.35 -6.25 3.37
C ILE A 8 -34.00 -5.53 3.47
N ARG A 9 -32.98 -6.25 3.90
CA ARG A 9 -31.58 -5.79 3.80
C ARG A 9 -31.18 -5.85 2.34
N MET A 10 -31.31 -4.73 1.62
CA MET A 10 -30.73 -4.57 0.30
C MET A 10 -29.22 -4.77 0.39
N THR A 11 -28.67 -5.65 -0.42
CA THR A 11 -27.23 -5.76 -0.58
C THR A 11 -26.69 -4.46 -1.22
N PRO A 12 -25.43 -4.07 -0.97
CA PRO A 12 -24.85 -2.86 -1.58
C PRO A 12 -24.99 -2.81 -3.11
N ILE A 13 -25.01 -3.95 -3.76
CA ILE A 13 -25.20 -4.12 -5.21
C ILE A 13 -26.63 -3.72 -5.63
N ALA A 14 -27.64 -4.12 -4.88
CA ALA A 14 -29.04 -3.77 -5.19
C ALA A 14 -29.30 -2.26 -5.02
N ALA A 15 -28.70 -1.61 -4.03
CA ALA A 15 -28.79 -0.17 -3.85
C ALA A 15 -28.10 0.62 -5.00
N ALA A 16 -26.95 0.12 -5.47
CA ALA A 16 -26.25 0.74 -6.60
C ALA A 16 -27.02 0.60 -7.92
N CYS A 17 -27.68 -0.54 -8.16
CA CYS A 17 -28.53 -0.73 -9.34
C CYS A 17 -29.78 0.18 -9.30
N ALA A 18 -30.36 0.42 -8.13
CA ALA A 18 -31.49 1.35 -7.99
C ALA A 18 -31.10 2.80 -8.31
N VAL A 19 -29.92 3.24 -7.92
CA VAL A 19 -29.37 4.58 -8.27
C VAL A 19 -29.13 4.73 -9.78
N MET A 20 -28.69 3.68 -10.45
CA MET A 20 -28.52 3.70 -11.92
C MET A 20 -29.86 3.80 -12.66
N ALA A 21 -30.91 3.18 -12.15
CA ALA A 21 -32.25 3.26 -12.74
C ALA A 21 -32.87 4.67 -12.62
N PHE A 22 -32.58 5.41 -11.55
CA PHE A 22 -33.04 6.80 -11.38
C PHE A 22 -32.27 7.82 -12.24
N ALA A 23 -31.01 7.53 -12.62
CA ALA A 23 -30.22 8.42 -13.47
C ALA A 23 -30.62 8.37 -14.97
N ALA A 24 -31.48 7.43 -15.37
CA ALA A 24 -31.93 7.25 -16.75
C ALA A 24 -33.19 8.05 -17.12
N SER A 25 -33.70 8.92 -16.26
CA SER A 25 -34.85 9.79 -16.60
C SER A 25 -34.40 10.97 -17.46
N PRO A 26 -35.04 11.24 -18.62
CA PRO A 26 -34.61 12.33 -19.49
C PRO A 26 -34.99 13.68 -18.89
N ALA A 27 -33.98 14.47 -18.51
CA ALA A 27 -34.17 15.88 -18.22
C ALA A 27 -34.30 16.64 -19.54
N HIS A 28 -35.48 17.10 -19.88
CA HIS A 28 -35.72 18.03 -20.97
C HIS A 28 -35.15 19.40 -20.60
N ALA A 29 -33.93 19.69 -21.05
CA ALA A 29 -33.41 21.05 -21.08
C ALA A 29 -33.69 21.65 -22.47
N GLN A 30 -34.52 22.69 -22.53
CA GLN A 30 -34.78 23.44 -23.72
C GLN A 30 -33.52 24.14 -24.23
N GLN A 31 -33.11 23.80 -25.45
CA GLN A 31 -32.12 24.55 -26.22
C GLN A 31 -32.72 25.89 -26.67
N GLN A 32 -32.22 26.98 -26.11
CA GLN A 32 -32.29 28.29 -26.80
C GLN A 32 -30.96 28.50 -27.50
N ALA A 33 -31.03 28.39 -28.83
CA ALA A 33 -29.96 28.79 -29.71
C ALA A 33 -29.92 30.31 -29.82
N ALA A 34 -28.91 30.95 -29.27
CA ALA A 34 -28.57 32.32 -29.54
C ALA A 34 -27.46 32.35 -30.61
N GLN A 35 -27.81 32.75 -31.83
CA GLN A 35 -26.85 33.15 -32.86
C GLN A 35 -26.15 34.43 -32.38
N ALA A 36 -24.89 34.38 -32.06
CA ALA A 36 -24.03 35.56 -31.86
C ALA A 36 -23.13 35.70 -33.08
N LYS A 37 -23.14 36.89 -33.66
CA LYS A 37 -22.27 37.36 -34.75
C LYS A 37 -20.81 37.22 -34.35
N ALA A 38 -19.99 36.74 -35.28
CA ALA A 38 -18.54 36.75 -35.16
C ALA A 38 -18.04 38.20 -35.18
N GLU A 39 -17.46 38.67 -34.12
CA GLU A 39 -16.50 39.75 -34.07
C GLU A 39 -15.10 39.15 -33.84
N ASP A 40 -14.20 39.54 -34.72
CA ASP A 40 -12.77 39.18 -34.72
C ASP A 40 -12.09 39.82 -33.49
N GLY A 41 -12.14 39.14 -32.38
CA GLY A 41 -11.37 39.43 -31.18
C GLY A 41 -10.53 38.21 -30.86
N ALA A 42 -9.23 38.36 -30.86
CA ALA A 42 -8.28 37.32 -30.42
C ALA A 42 -8.76 36.75 -29.07
N VAL A 43 -9.29 35.54 -29.09
CA VAL A 43 -9.65 34.80 -27.90
C VAL A 43 -8.34 34.52 -27.19
N GLN A 44 -8.02 35.25 -26.13
CA GLN A 44 -7.01 34.86 -25.17
C GLN A 44 -7.39 33.49 -24.68
N GLU A 45 -6.63 32.47 -25.09
CA GLU A 45 -6.77 31.11 -24.58
C GLU A 45 -6.47 31.18 -23.09
N VAL A 46 -7.52 31.26 -22.27
CA VAL A 46 -7.41 31.21 -20.82
C VAL A 46 -6.82 29.85 -20.48
N VAL A 47 -5.53 29.82 -20.18
CA VAL A 47 -4.85 28.60 -19.72
C VAL A 47 -5.42 28.24 -18.35
N VAL A 48 -6.44 27.40 -18.35
CA VAL A 48 -7.01 26.83 -17.12
C VAL A 48 -5.94 26.00 -16.45
N THR A 49 -5.55 26.35 -15.22
CA THR A 49 -4.63 25.59 -14.38
C THR A 49 -5.40 25.10 -13.16
N GLY A 50 -4.85 24.16 -12.40
CA GLY A 50 -5.42 23.72 -11.14
C GLY A 50 -6.36 22.51 -11.23
N ILE A 51 -7.27 22.40 -10.28
CA ILE A 51 -8.17 21.25 -10.11
C ILE A 51 -9.05 21.02 -11.33
N ARG A 52 -9.60 22.10 -11.89
CA ARG A 52 -10.50 22.04 -13.06
C ARG A 52 -9.81 21.49 -14.29
N ARG A 53 -8.55 21.86 -14.54
CA ARG A 53 -7.73 21.32 -15.63
C ARG A 53 -7.42 19.84 -15.43
N SER A 54 -7.03 19.45 -14.22
CA SER A 54 -6.77 18.04 -13.89
C SER A 54 -8.00 17.16 -14.17
N ILE A 55 -9.19 17.61 -13.79
CA ILE A 55 -10.44 16.90 -14.09
C ILE A 55 -10.67 16.82 -15.61
N GLU A 56 -10.54 17.93 -16.35
CA GLU A 56 -10.74 17.97 -17.80
C GLU A 56 -9.79 17.02 -18.54
N THR A 57 -8.50 17.05 -18.20
CA THR A 57 -7.50 16.19 -18.83
C THR A 57 -7.71 14.71 -18.46
N SER A 58 -8.03 14.42 -17.21
CA SER A 58 -8.32 13.04 -16.75
C SER A 58 -9.56 12.47 -17.43
N MET A 59 -10.60 13.29 -17.63
CA MET A 59 -11.80 12.91 -18.38
C MET A 59 -11.49 12.64 -19.86
N ALA A 60 -10.64 13.46 -20.49
CA ALA A 60 -10.23 13.24 -21.87
C ALA A 60 -9.50 11.92 -22.05
N ILE A 61 -8.53 11.61 -21.17
CA ILE A 61 -7.82 10.32 -21.16
C ILE A 61 -8.81 9.16 -21.02
N LYS A 62 -9.77 9.27 -20.10
CA LYS A 62 -10.79 8.25 -19.89
C LYS A 62 -11.68 8.06 -21.11
N ARG A 63 -12.17 9.16 -21.71
CA ARG A 63 -13.07 9.15 -22.88
C ARG A 63 -12.39 8.56 -24.12
N ASP A 64 -11.13 8.90 -24.34
CA ASP A 64 -10.41 8.56 -25.56
C ASP A 64 -9.76 7.16 -25.53
N ALA A 65 -9.64 6.53 -24.37
CA ALA A 65 -9.10 5.19 -24.22
C ALA A 65 -10.02 4.10 -24.81
N ASP A 66 -9.45 3.06 -25.42
CA ASP A 66 -10.21 1.87 -25.81
C ASP A 66 -10.53 0.96 -24.62
N ALA A 67 -9.57 0.80 -23.70
CA ALA A 67 -9.73 0.06 -22.46
C ALA A 67 -10.51 0.85 -21.40
N ILE A 68 -11.03 0.18 -20.39
CA ILE A 68 -11.62 0.84 -19.22
C ILE A 68 -10.48 1.33 -18.34
N VAL A 69 -10.34 2.65 -18.24
CA VAL A 69 -9.27 3.32 -17.49
C VAL A 69 -9.81 4.35 -16.51
N GLU A 70 -9.01 4.61 -15.47
CA GLU A 70 -9.13 5.80 -14.64
C GLU A 70 -7.83 6.59 -14.75
N ALA A 71 -7.91 7.91 -14.67
CA ALA A 71 -6.73 8.75 -14.73
C ALA A 71 -6.77 9.87 -13.68
N VAL A 72 -5.60 10.25 -13.22
CA VAL A 72 -5.37 11.46 -12.44
C VAL A 72 -4.18 12.18 -13.07
N THR A 73 -4.35 13.43 -13.42
CA THR A 73 -3.28 14.26 -13.99
C THR A 73 -2.91 15.37 -13.02
N ALA A 74 -1.70 15.86 -13.15
CA ALA A 74 -1.22 16.97 -12.34
C ALA A 74 -2.07 18.23 -12.59
N GLU A 75 -2.38 18.96 -11.52
CA GLU A 75 -3.04 20.29 -11.59
C GLU A 75 -2.14 21.28 -12.31
N ASP A 76 -0.83 21.10 -12.17
CA ASP A 76 0.24 21.76 -12.91
C ASP A 76 1.47 20.85 -12.93
N ILE A 77 2.50 21.13 -13.73
CA ILE A 77 3.73 20.32 -13.78
C ILE A 77 4.29 20.15 -12.36
N GLY A 78 4.47 18.89 -11.94
CA GLY A 78 4.97 18.57 -10.60
C GLY A 78 3.99 18.85 -9.46
N LYS A 79 2.69 18.99 -9.73
CA LYS A 79 1.67 19.25 -8.70
C LYS A 79 0.51 18.27 -8.84
N LEU A 80 0.68 17.04 -8.39
CA LEU A 80 -0.44 16.13 -8.19
C LEU A 80 -1.36 16.64 -7.07
N PRO A 81 -2.66 16.26 -7.09
CA PRO A 81 -3.66 16.78 -6.13
C PRO A 81 -3.31 16.54 -4.66
N ASP A 82 -2.48 15.56 -4.35
CA ASP A 82 -2.17 15.13 -2.99
C ASP A 82 -0.67 15.09 -2.71
N VAL A 83 -0.32 14.96 -1.44
CA VAL A 83 1.06 14.90 -0.96
C VAL A 83 1.75 13.56 -1.27
N SER A 84 1.00 12.54 -1.68
CA SER A 84 1.53 11.27 -2.14
C SER A 84 0.74 10.74 -3.34
N ILE A 85 1.43 10.05 -4.23
CA ILE A 85 0.82 9.41 -5.41
C ILE A 85 -0.25 8.41 -4.99
N ALA A 86 -0.01 7.61 -3.95
CA ALA A 86 -0.97 6.65 -3.44
C ALA A 86 -2.29 7.30 -3.00
N GLU A 87 -2.24 8.50 -2.41
CA GLU A 87 -3.44 9.23 -2.01
C GLU A 87 -4.20 9.79 -3.21
N SER A 88 -3.49 10.27 -4.23
CA SER A 88 -4.10 10.74 -5.47
C SER A 88 -4.81 9.59 -6.20
N ILE A 89 -4.17 8.44 -6.33
CA ILE A 89 -4.75 7.25 -6.95
C ILE A 89 -5.95 6.72 -6.15
N ALA A 90 -5.90 6.76 -4.83
CA ALA A 90 -6.99 6.30 -3.97
C ALA A 90 -8.29 7.11 -4.09
N ARG A 91 -8.30 8.24 -4.80
CA ARG A 91 -9.52 9.00 -5.12
C ARG A 91 -10.28 8.43 -6.30
N LEU A 92 -9.63 7.64 -7.13
CA LEU A 92 -10.23 7.03 -8.31
C LEU A 92 -11.20 5.90 -7.91
N ALA A 93 -12.19 5.63 -8.75
CA ALA A 93 -13.20 4.62 -8.48
C ALA A 93 -12.59 3.21 -8.37
N GLY A 94 -12.97 2.48 -7.32
CA GLY A 94 -12.48 1.12 -7.09
C GLY A 94 -11.04 1.00 -6.61
N LEU A 95 -10.37 2.12 -6.26
CA LEU A 95 -9.00 2.13 -5.77
C LEU A 95 -8.93 2.55 -4.29
N THR A 96 -8.00 1.96 -3.57
CA THR A 96 -7.73 2.30 -2.16
C THR A 96 -6.24 2.28 -1.89
N ALA A 97 -5.79 3.19 -1.04
CA ALA A 97 -4.45 3.11 -0.48
C ALA A 97 -4.47 2.35 0.85
N GLN A 98 -3.44 1.56 1.10
CA GLN A 98 -3.17 0.99 2.40
C GLN A 98 -2.06 1.79 3.07
N ARG A 99 -2.28 2.11 4.34
CA ARG A 99 -1.31 2.86 5.14
C ARG A 99 -0.42 1.92 5.92
N VAL A 100 0.86 2.17 5.81
CA VAL A 100 1.90 1.54 6.62
C VAL A 100 2.58 2.68 7.39
N GLU A 101 2.62 2.57 8.71
CA GLU A 101 3.21 3.58 9.59
C GLU A 101 2.67 5.01 9.36
N GLY A 102 1.37 5.12 9.09
CA GLY A 102 0.67 6.39 8.87
C GLY A 102 0.75 6.97 7.46
N ARG A 103 1.50 6.35 6.54
CA ARG A 103 1.67 6.81 5.16
C ARG A 103 0.96 5.89 4.18
N ALA A 104 0.28 6.48 3.20
CA ALA A 104 -0.25 5.73 2.08
C ALA A 104 0.91 5.20 1.22
N GLN A 105 1.13 3.89 1.23
CA GLN A 105 2.30 3.25 0.64
C GLN A 105 1.95 2.39 -0.57
N VAL A 106 0.98 1.52 -0.44
CA VAL A 106 0.60 0.57 -1.49
C VAL A 106 -0.86 0.73 -1.87
N ILE A 107 -1.24 0.25 -3.06
CA ILE A 107 -2.57 0.45 -3.63
C ILE A 107 -3.24 -0.89 -3.86
N SER A 108 -4.52 -0.95 -3.50
CA SER A 108 -5.43 -2.04 -3.86
C SER A 108 -6.37 -1.57 -4.95
N ILE A 109 -6.52 -2.34 -6.02
CA ILE A 109 -7.45 -2.10 -7.12
C ILE A 109 -8.59 -3.10 -7.00
N ARG A 110 -9.84 -2.61 -6.96
CA ARG A 110 -11.04 -3.46 -6.83
C ARG A 110 -11.00 -4.41 -5.64
N GLY A 111 -10.38 -3.93 -4.56
CA GLY A 111 -10.25 -4.67 -3.31
C GLY A 111 -9.25 -5.83 -3.32
N LEU A 112 -8.52 -6.05 -4.40
CA LEU A 112 -7.44 -7.04 -4.45
C LEU A 112 -6.15 -6.45 -3.89
N ALA A 113 -5.34 -7.29 -3.24
CA ALA A 113 -4.09 -6.88 -2.61
C ALA A 113 -3.11 -6.27 -3.64
N PRO A 114 -2.13 -5.46 -3.20
CA PRO A 114 -1.21 -4.75 -4.09
C PRO A 114 -0.45 -5.64 -5.08
N ASP A 115 -0.11 -6.87 -4.69
CA ASP A 115 0.61 -7.82 -5.54
C ASP A 115 -0.20 -8.34 -6.74
N PHE A 116 -1.52 -8.07 -6.76
CA PHE A 116 -2.39 -8.39 -7.90
C PHE A 116 -2.41 -7.29 -8.97
N SER A 117 -1.71 -6.19 -8.76
CA SER A 117 -1.53 -5.11 -9.73
C SER A 117 -0.09 -5.03 -10.23
N THR A 118 0.09 -4.55 -11.45
CA THR A 118 1.40 -4.21 -11.99
C THR A 118 1.59 -2.70 -11.98
N THR A 119 2.74 -2.23 -11.50
CA THR A 119 3.11 -0.82 -11.53
C THR A 119 4.13 -0.57 -12.62
N LEU A 120 3.85 0.41 -13.46
CA LEU A 120 4.71 0.87 -14.54
C LEU A 120 5.18 2.31 -14.25
N LEU A 121 6.34 2.66 -14.77
CA LEU A 121 6.80 4.04 -14.92
C LEU A 121 7.09 4.27 -16.41
N ASN A 122 6.32 5.15 -17.05
CA ASN A 122 6.38 5.38 -18.49
C ASN A 122 6.27 4.07 -19.32
N GLY A 123 5.33 3.20 -18.94
CA GLY A 123 5.06 1.92 -19.62
C GLY A 123 6.02 0.76 -19.25
N ARG A 124 6.98 0.94 -18.34
CA ARG A 124 7.99 -0.05 -17.94
C ARG A 124 7.77 -0.55 -16.52
N GLU A 125 7.73 -1.88 -16.33
CA GLU A 125 7.49 -2.52 -15.03
C GLU A 125 8.53 -2.05 -14.00
N GLN A 126 8.06 -1.79 -12.78
CA GLN A 126 8.89 -1.32 -11.67
C GLN A 126 9.14 -2.43 -10.64
N VAL A 127 10.28 -2.32 -9.99
CA VAL A 127 10.69 -3.17 -8.88
C VAL A 127 10.16 -2.65 -7.54
N SER A 128 10.22 -3.47 -6.49
CA SER A 128 9.70 -3.18 -5.15
C SER A 128 10.79 -3.33 -4.09
N THR A 129 10.79 -2.47 -3.08
CA THR A 129 11.66 -2.58 -1.90
C THR A 129 11.10 -3.56 -0.86
N SER A 130 9.87 -4.05 -1.01
CA SER A 130 9.28 -5.08 -0.14
C SER A 130 9.71 -6.50 -0.54
N ASN A 131 9.31 -7.47 0.26
CA ASN A 131 9.55 -8.90 -0.03
C ASN A 131 8.71 -9.41 -1.22
N ASN A 132 7.74 -8.64 -1.69
CA ASN A 132 6.79 -9.03 -2.73
C ASN A 132 6.87 -8.13 -3.97
N ARG A 133 5.81 -8.08 -4.79
CA ARG A 133 5.78 -7.41 -6.09
C ARG A 133 5.18 -6.01 -6.04
N GLY A 134 4.30 -5.75 -5.08
CA GLY A 134 3.59 -4.48 -4.97
C GLY A 134 4.55 -3.32 -4.79
N ALA A 135 4.51 -2.34 -5.70
CA ALA A 135 5.35 -1.17 -5.61
C ALA A 135 4.91 -0.26 -4.47
N GLU A 136 5.88 0.29 -3.75
CA GLU A 136 5.65 1.30 -2.73
C GLU A 136 5.65 2.69 -3.36
N TYR A 137 4.46 3.28 -3.49
CA TYR A 137 4.28 4.58 -4.13
C TYR A 137 4.86 5.76 -3.34
N ASP A 138 5.18 5.55 -2.07
CA ASP A 138 5.89 6.53 -1.25
C ASP A 138 7.37 6.68 -1.62
N GLN A 139 7.91 5.78 -2.45
CA GLN A 139 9.25 5.90 -3.04
C GLN A 139 9.28 6.90 -4.21
N TYR A 140 8.12 7.25 -4.78
CA TYR A 140 8.00 8.16 -5.94
C TYR A 140 7.51 9.53 -5.46
N PRO A 141 8.33 10.61 -5.55
CA PRO A 141 7.88 11.98 -5.27
C PRO A 141 6.72 12.37 -6.18
N SER A 142 5.60 12.79 -5.58
CA SER A 142 4.44 13.29 -6.33
C SER A 142 4.78 14.51 -7.19
N GLU A 143 5.77 15.27 -6.77
CA GLU A 143 6.30 16.45 -7.43
C GLU A 143 7.01 16.15 -8.77
N LEU A 144 7.39 14.89 -9.02
CA LEU A 144 8.10 14.47 -10.24
C LEU A 144 7.21 13.67 -11.20
N ILE A 145 5.97 13.38 -10.82
CA ILE A 145 5.01 12.63 -11.62
C ILE A 145 3.95 13.58 -12.17
N ASN A 146 3.75 13.52 -13.50
CA ASN A 146 2.81 14.39 -14.21
C ASN A 146 1.41 13.80 -14.33
N GLY A 147 1.29 12.48 -14.24
CA GLY A 147 0.01 11.79 -14.31
C GLY A 147 0.11 10.33 -13.95
N VAL A 148 -1.05 9.74 -13.71
CA VAL A 148 -1.21 8.31 -13.45
C VAL A 148 -2.41 7.82 -14.23
N THR A 149 -2.23 6.75 -14.99
CA THR A 149 -3.31 6.02 -15.66
C THR A 149 -3.43 4.62 -15.06
N VAL A 150 -4.65 4.25 -14.69
CA VAL A 150 -4.96 2.93 -14.15
C VAL A 150 -5.82 2.17 -15.14
N TYR A 151 -5.25 1.13 -15.73
CA TYR A 151 -5.94 0.23 -16.65
C TYR A 151 -6.67 -0.84 -15.84
N LYS A 152 -8.00 -0.84 -15.89
CA LYS A 152 -8.86 -1.83 -15.21
C LYS A 152 -9.14 -3.05 -16.07
N THR A 153 -9.06 -2.90 -17.39
CA THR A 153 -9.07 -3.99 -18.36
C THR A 153 -7.72 -4.07 -19.06
N PRO A 154 -7.22 -5.28 -19.36
CA PRO A 154 -5.91 -5.45 -19.98
C PRO A 154 -5.88 -4.97 -21.43
N ASP A 155 -4.74 -4.45 -21.85
CA ASP A 155 -4.37 -4.17 -23.21
C ASP A 155 -3.18 -5.05 -23.58
N ALA A 156 -3.27 -5.77 -24.72
CA ALA A 156 -2.24 -6.73 -25.13
C ALA A 156 -0.87 -6.10 -25.40
N SER A 157 -0.79 -4.79 -25.63
CA SER A 157 0.48 -4.08 -25.85
C SER A 157 1.19 -3.68 -24.55
N LEU A 158 0.49 -3.73 -23.40
CA LEU A 158 1.09 -3.51 -22.09
C LEU A 158 1.81 -4.76 -21.61
N VAL A 159 2.75 -4.58 -20.68
CA VAL A 159 3.37 -5.69 -19.96
C VAL A 159 2.28 -6.51 -19.26
N SER A 160 2.30 -7.83 -19.48
CA SER A 160 1.33 -8.73 -18.87
C SER A 160 1.48 -8.74 -17.36
N GLY A 161 0.40 -8.57 -16.68
CA GLY A 161 0.39 -8.61 -15.23
C GLY A 161 -0.80 -7.86 -14.70
N GLY A 162 -1.10 -8.15 -13.45
CA GLY A 162 -2.18 -7.51 -12.74
C GLY A 162 -3.54 -8.11 -13.03
N LEU A 163 -3.90 -9.13 -12.26
CA LEU A 163 -5.27 -9.65 -12.21
C LEU A 163 -6.26 -8.54 -11.82
N SER A 164 -5.82 -7.56 -11.04
CA SER A 164 -6.65 -6.43 -10.62
C SER A 164 -6.57 -5.22 -11.57
N GLY A 165 -5.46 -5.05 -12.28
CA GLY A 165 -5.20 -3.93 -13.19
C GLY A 165 -3.74 -3.52 -13.24
N THR A 166 -3.46 -2.49 -14.05
CA THR A 166 -2.11 -1.94 -14.22
C THR A 166 -2.11 -0.44 -13.92
N VAL A 167 -1.15 0.01 -13.13
CA VAL A 167 -0.95 1.44 -12.80
C VAL A 167 0.26 1.94 -13.56
N ASP A 168 0.10 2.93 -14.42
CA ASP A 168 1.20 3.56 -15.16
C ASP A 168 1.44 4.99 -14.64
N LEU A 169 2.58 5.19 -13.99
CA LEU A 169 3.09 6.48 -13.55
C LEU A 169 3.75 7.17 -14.75
N GLN A 170 3.43 8.41 -14.98
CA GLN A 170 3.89 9.15 -16.15
C GLN A 170 4.69 10.38 -15.72
N THR A 171 5.90 10.52 -16.21
CA THR A 171 6.70 11.74 -16.07
C THR A 171 6.34 12.74 -17.15
N VAL A 172 6.76 14.00 -16.98
CA VAL A 172 6.56 15.02 -18.01
C VAL A 172 7.29 14.66 -19.30
N ARG A 173 6.67 14.95 -20.46
CA ARG A 173 7.28 14.82 -21.78
C ARG A 173 7.68 16.21 -22.27
N PRO A 174 8.97 16.52 -22.35
CA PRO A 174 9.42 17.89 -22.60
C PRO A 174 9.04 18.41 -24.00
N LEU A 175 8.95 17.56 -25.02
CA LEU A 175 8.50 18.01 -26.35
C LEU A 175 7.01 18.32 -26.45
N ASP A 176 6.22 17.95 -25.43
CA ASP A 176 4.79 18.28 -25.37
C ASP A 176 4.54 19.58 -24.59
N VAL A 177 5.55 20.16 -23.95
CA VAL A 177 5.49 21.41 -23.19
C VAL A 177 5.96 22.56 -24.08
N ARG A 178 5.06 23.43 -24.54
CA ARG A 178 5.35 24.47 -25.56
C ARG A 178 6.27 25.59 -25.10
N GLN A 179 6.36 25.85 -23.80
CA GLN A 179 7.15 26.96 -23.25
C GLN A 179 8.10 26.45 -22.17
N ARG A 180 9.26 27.12 -22.08
CA ARG A 180 10.16 26.88 -20.94
C ARG A 180 9.39 27.07 -19.64
N THR A 181 9.47 26.08 -18.77
CA THR A 181 8.75 26.06 -17.49
C THR A 181 9.73 25.72 -16.38
N VAL A 182 9.77 26.59 -15.38
CA VAL A 182 10.50 26.35 -14.13
C VAL A 182 9.48 26.38 -13.00
N VAL A 183 9.48 25.34 -12.16
CA VAL A 183 8.60 25.27 -11.00
C VAL A 183 9.43 25.02 -9.75
N LEU A 184 9.21 25.86 -8.74
CA LEU A 184 9.85 25.76 -7.42
C LEU A 184 8.77 25.62 -6.35
N ASN A 185 8.90 24.63 -5.49
CA ASN A 185 8.00 24.43 -4.35
C ASN A 185 8.79 24.38 -3.06
N VAL A 186 8.28 25.06 -2.04
CA VAL A 186 8.80 25.03 -0.67
C VAL A 186 7.61 24.84 0.25
N ARG A 187 7.66 23.85 1.15
CA ARG A 187 6.60 23.61 2.13
C ARG A 187 7.19 23.30 3.48
N GLY A 188 6.65 23.92 4.53
CA GLY A 188 6.86 23.52 5.92
C GLY A 188 5.78 22.52 6.33
N GLU A 189 6.14 21.58 7.19
CA GLU A 189 5.26 20.50 7.66
C GLU A 189 5.28 20.43 9.20
N HIS A 190 4.13 20.19 9.83
CA HIS A 190 4.00 19.98 11.27
C HIS A 190 3.07 18.80 11.57
N ASN A 191 3.48 17.92 12.50
CA ASN A 191 2.65 16.84 13.01
C ASN A 191 2.01 17.21 14.34
N SER A 192 0.68 17.15 14.43
CA SER A 192 -0.09 17.61 15.60
C SER A 192 0.06 16.75 16.86
N ASN A 193 0.64 15.54 16.79
CA ASN A 193 0.98 14.77 17.97
C ASN A 193 2.14 15.39 18.76
N GLY A 194 2.82 16.38 18.17
CA GLY A 194 3.99 17.00 18.77
C GLY A 194 5.20 16.06 18.80
N LYS A 195 6.25 16.46 19.46
CA LYS A 195 7.45 15.67 19.68
C LYS A 195 7.19 14.64 20.78
N LEU A 196 7.12 13.35 20.43
CA LEU A 196 6.87 12.27 21.38
C LEU A 196 8.14 11.78 22.07
N ASN A 197 9.26 11.74 21.37
CA ASN A 197 10.55 11.27 21.90
C ASN A 197 11.60 12.38 21.90
N SER A 198 12.54 12.33 22.84
CA SER A 198 13.69 13.23 22.87
C SER A 198 14.52 13.12 21.59
N ASN A 199 15.23 14.19 21.24
CA ASN A 199 16.09 14.26 20.05
C ASN A 199 15.39 13.98 18.70
N THR A 200 14.07 14.17 18.61
CA THR A 200 13.27 14.07 17.38
C THR A 200 12.56 15.39 17.08
N SER A 201 11.93 15.51 15.94
CA SER A 201 11.19 16.70 15.52
C SER A 201 9.73 16.35 15.17
N ALA A 202 8.82 17.29 15.46
CA ALA A 202 7.46 17.27 14.92
C ALA A 202 7.35 18.15 13.65
N ASN A 203 8.42 18.85 13.27
CA ASN A 203 8.47 19.74 12.11
C ASN A 203 9.36 19.15 11.02
N GLY A 204 8.97 19.41 9.79
CA GLY A 204 9.68 18.99 8.60
C GLY A 204 9.55 20.00 7.47
N ASN A 205 10.10 19.64 6.32
CA ASN A 205 10.06 20.48 5.13
C ASN A 205 10.03 19.64 3.84
N ARG A 206 9.57 20.28 2.76
CA ARG A 206 9.60 19.72 1.42
C ARG A 206 10.07 20.77 0.45
N LEU A 207 10.97 20.39 -0.45
CA LEU A 207 11.51 21.24 -1.49
C LEU A 207 11.38 20.50 -2.81
N SER A 208 10.96 21.18 -3.87
CA SER A 208 11.11 20.61 -5.22
C SER A 208 11.42 21.70 -6.22
N ALA A 209 12.16 21.30 -7.24
CA ALA A 209 12.50 22.12 -8.40
C ALA A 209 12.37 21.29 -9.66
N SER A 210 11.71 21.82 -10.68
CA SER A 210 11.64 21.20 -12.00
C SER A 210 11.90 22.23 -13.09
N TYR A 211 12.60 21.79 -14.12
CA TYR A 211 12.93 22.54 -15.32
C TYR A 211 12.51 21.74 -16.54
N VAL A 212 11.80 22.36 -17.45
CA VAL A 212 11.38 21.77 -18.72
C VAL A 212 11.62 22.81 -19.83
N ASP A 213 12.34 22.42 -20.86
CA ASP A 213 12.62 23.30 -22.01
C ASP A 213 12.84 22.53 -23.30
N GLN A 214 12.78 23.24 -24.41
CA GLN A 214 13.01 22.75 -25.76
C GLN A 214 14.14 23.50 -26.42
N PHE A 215 14.98 22.79 -27.17
CA PHE A 215 16.13 23.28 -27.85
C PHE A 215 16.14 22.82 -29.32
N LEU A 216 17.08 23.33 -30.11
CA LEU A 216 17.29 22.94 -31.50
C LEU A 216 15.98 23.04 -32.34
N ASN A 217 15.31 24.19 -32.30
CA ASN A 217 14.03 24.42 -32.98
C ASN A 217 12.97 23.38 -32.57
N ASN A 218 12.82 23.10 -31.27
CA ASN A 218 11.87 22.19 -30.69
C ASN A 218 12.05 20.72 -31.11
N THR A 219 13.25 20.33 -31.52
CA THR A 219 13.58 18.92 -31.81
C THR A 219 14.20 18.21 -30.63
N LEU A 220 14.82 18.93 -29.69
CA LEU A 220 15.38 18.40 -28.46
C LEU A 220 14.60 18.95 -27.25
N GLY A 221 14.00 18.08 -26.48
CA GLY A 221 13.33 18.40 -25.23
C GLY A 221 14.09 17.85 -24.03
N VAL A 222 14.22 18.65 -22.99
CA VAL A 222 14.88 18.26 -21.72
C VAL A 222 13.94 18.58 -20.55
N ALA A 223 13.78 17.61 -19.68
CA ALA A 223 13.12 17.81 -18.39
C ALA A 223 13.99 17.26 -17.28
N VAL A 224 14.19 18.06 -16.22
CA VAL A 224 14.90 17.64 -15.00
C VAL A 224 14.08 18.06 -13.81
N GLY A 225 13.96 17.17 -12.84
CA GLY A 225 13.25 17.45 -11.60
C GLY A 225 13.97 16.87 -10.40
N TYR A 226 14.01 17.63 -9.32
CA TYR A 226 14.52 17.21 -8.01
C TYR A 226 13.47 17.46 -6.94
N ALA A 227 13.30 16.50 -6.01
CA ALA A 227 12.40 16.65 -4.88
C ALA A 227 13.06 16.14 -3.60
N HIS A 228 13.02 16.96 -2.55
CA HIS A 228 13.46 16.64 -1.21
C HIS A 228 12.26 16.62 -0.25
N LEU A 229 12.22 15.62 0.62
CA LEU A 229 11.26 15.48 1.70
C LEU A 229 12.01 15.24 3.01
N ASP A 230 11.70 16.02 4.03
CA ASP A 230 11.98 15.72 5.44
C ASP A 230 10.64 15.76 6.19
N SER A 231 10.09 14.60 6.55
CA SER A 231 8.73 14.49 7.11
C SER A 231 8.75 13.79 8.46
N PRO A 232 8.20 14.43 9.52
CA PRO A 232 8.12 13.85 10.84
C PRO A 232 6.92 12.90 10.96
N GLY A 233 7.16 11.64 11.34
CA GLY A 233 6.12 10.71 11.77
C GLY A 233 6.05 10.67 13.29
N GLN A 234 4.87 10.86 13.87
CA GLN A 234 4.65 10.79 15.32
C GLN A 234 3.48 9.84 15.60
N GLN A 235 3.75 8.74 16.27
CA GLN A 235 2.78 7.65 16.45
C GLN A 235 2.62 7.32 17.93
N LYS A 236 1.37 7.23 18.36
CA LYS A 236 0.96 6.67 19.65
C LYS A 236 0.25 5.36 19.37
N GLU A 237 0.70 4.28 19.99
CA GLU A 237 0.17 2.95 19.70
C GLU A 237 -0.06 2.13 20.94
N TYR A 238 -1.18 1.42 20.95
CA TYR A 238 -1.45 0.23 21.74
C TYR A 238 -1.56 -0.95 20.77
N LYS A 239 -0.99 -2.12 21.15
CA LYS A 239 -1.12 -3.36 20.41
C LYS A 239 -1.19 -4.53 21.38
N SER A 240 -2.22 -5.37 21.26
CA SER A 240 -2.26 -6.68 21.92
C SER A 240 -1.42 -7.68 21.14
N TRP A 241 -0.88 -8.65 21.83
CA TRP A 241 -0.19 -9.76 21.16
C TRP A 241 -1.15 -10.90 20.88
N TRP A 242 -1.88 -11.36 21.93
CA TRP A 242 -2.95 -12.32 21.73
C TRP A 242 -3.94 -12.27 22.90
N TRP A 243 -5.08 -12.85 22.65
CA TRP A 243 -6.15 -13.06 23.62
C TRP A 243 -6.40 -14.55 23.81
N GLY A 244 -6.73 -14.99 25.02
CA GLY A 244 -6.98 -16.39 25.31
C GLY A 244 -7.59 -16.61 26.66
N ARG A 245 -8.07 -17.82 26.89
CA ARG A 245 -8.55 -18.25 28.21
C ARG A 245 -7.39 -18.31 29.18
N ASP A 246 -7.67 -18.08 30.47
CA ASP A 246 -6.68 -18.10 31.51
C ASP A 246 -7.18 -18.88 32.75
N ASN A 247 -6.45 -19.91 33.15
CA ASN A 247 -6.74 -20.69 34.33
C ASN A 247 -6.43 -19.97 35.65
N LYS A 248 -5.82 -18.79 35.59
CA LYS A 248 -5.56 -17.92 36.74
C LYS A 248 -6.69 -16.92 37.03
N LEU A 249 -7.71 -16.92 36.18
CA LEU A 249 -8.94 -16.17 36.45
C LEU A 249 -9.70 -16.80 37.62
N PRO A 250 -10.50 -16.00 38.37
CA PRO A 250 -11.36 -16.52 39.42
C PRO A 250 -12.29 -17.63 38.94
N ALA A 251 -12.67 -18.53 39.84
CA ALA A 251 -13.61 -19.62 39.58
C ALA A 251 -14.94 -19.10 38.96
N GLY A 252 -15.47 -19.80 37.98
CA GLY A 252 -16.63 -19.40 37.20
C GLY A 252 -16.33 -18.47 36.03
N MET A 253 -15.05 -18.27 35.70
CA MET A 253 -14.58 -17.45 34.57
C MET A 253 -13.74 -18.25 33.58
N GLU A 254 -13.83 -19.57 33.55
CA GLU A 254 -13.03 -20.47 32.72
C GLU A 254 -13.25 -20.26 31.23
N ASP A 255 -14.42 -19.68 30.86
CA ASP A 255 -14.79 -19.33 29.48
C ASP A 255 -14.41 -17.89 29.08
N VAL A 256 -13.93 -17.08 30.06
CA VAL A 256 -13.58 -15.69 29.82
C VAL A 256 -12.24 -15.61 29.09
N VAL A 257 -12.21 -14.80 28.06
CA VAL A 257 -11.01 -14.53 27.25
C VAL A 257 -10.33 -13.26 27.78
N ALA A 258 -9.07 -13.39 28.17
CA ALA A 258 -8.26 -12.31 28.72
C ALA A 258 -7.13 -11.88 27.76
N LEU A 259 -6.69 -10.64 27.88
CA LEU A 259 -5.49 -10.15 27.23
C LEU A 259 -4.25 -10.83 27.82
N LYS A 260 -3.52 -11.54 26.97
CA LYS A 260 -2.33 -12.33 27.39
C LYS A 260 -1.01 -11.58 27.27
N GLY A 261 -0.98 -10.53 26.47
CA GLY A 261 0.16 -9.67 26.35
C GLY A 261 -0.16 -8.47 25.48
N ALA A 262 0.53 -7.38 25.76
CA ALA A 262 0.37 -6.13 25.02
C ALA A 262 1.62 -5.27 25.04
N GLU A 263 1.62 -4.27 24.19
CA GLU A 263 2.61 -3.21 24.16
C GLU A 263 1.94 -1.85 23.99
N VAL A 264 2.50 -0.84 24.64
CA VAL A 264 2.16 0.57 24.48
C VAL A 264 3.43 1.31 24.10
N THR A 265 3.41 1.99 22.96
CA THR A 265 4.59 2.62 22.39
C THR A 265 4.32 4.04 21.89
N ALA A 266 5.32 4.90 22.06
CA ALA A 266 5.42 6.21 21.41
C ALA A 266 6.60 6.16 20.43
N SER A 267 6.31 6.32 19.14
CA SER A 267 7.33 6.28 18.09
C SER A 267 7.45 7.62 17.38
N SER A 268 8.68 8.07 17.20
CA SER A 268 9.02 9.25 16.41
C SER A 268 9.88 8.81 15.23
N ARG A 269 9.50 9.18 14.02
CA ARG A 269 10.19 8.86 12.78
C ARG A 269 10.69 10.12 12.10
N GLU A 270 11.93 10.11 11.68
CA GLU A 270 12.50 11.07 10.75
C GLU A 270 12.59 10.39 9.39
N GLN A 271 11.84 10.89 8.42
CA GLN A 271 11.75 10.32 7.08
C GLN A 271 12.31 11.33 6.08
N LYS A 272 13.42 10.98 5.43
CA LYS A 272 14.05 11.80 4.40
C LYS A 272 14.02 11.08 3.07
N ARG A 273 13.64 11.79 2.01
CA ARG A 273 13.65 11.25 0.65
C ARG A 273 14.20 12.29 -0.29
N ASP A 274 15.16 11.87 -1.11
CA ASP A 274 15.69 12.62 -2.25
C ASP A 274 15.28 11.89 -3.52
N GLY A 275 14.65 12.60 -4.45
CA GLY A 275 14.24 12.08 -5.74
C GLY A 275 14.78 12.92 -6.88
N LEU A 276 15.23 12.27 -7.95
CA LEU A 276 15.70 12.88 -9.18
C LEU A 276 14.99 12.25 -10.37
N MET A 277 14.54 13.06 -11.30
CA MET A 277 13.96 12.66 -12.57
C MET A 277 14.65 13.41 -13.69
N GLY A 278 14.95 12.69 -14.79
CA GLY A 278 15.48 13.25 -16.01
C GLY A 278 14.80 12.64 -17.23
N VAL A 279 14.39 13.46 -18.19
CA VAL A 279 13.86 13.03 -19.47
C VAL A 279 14.55 13.82 -20.58
N ILE A 280 15.10 13.10 -21.55
CA ILE A 280 15.65 13.69 -22.78
C ILE A 280 14.89 13.09 -23.95
N GLU A 281 14.25 13.94 -24.75
CA GLU A 281 13.57 13.56 -25.96
C GLU A 281 14.24 14.22 -27.16
N TYR A 282 14.56 13.44 -28.17
CA TYR A 282 15.11 13.96 -29.40
C TYR A 282 14.29 13.47 -30.59
N ARG A 283 13.74 14.43 -31.36
CA ARG A 283 12.89 14.19 -32.52
C ARG A 283 13.45 14.97 -33.71
N PRO A 284 14.52 14.47 -34.35
CA PRO A 284 15.17 15.15 -35.50
C PRO A 284 14.26 15.23 -36.73
N SER A 285 13.28 14.36 -36.84
CA SER A 285 12.31 14.34 -37.94
C SER A 285 10.93 13.95 -37.44
N LYS A 286 9.91 14.04 -38.33
CA LYS A 286 8.57 13.54 -38.01
C LYS A 286 8.52 12.01 -37.88
N GLU A 287 9.50 11.32 -38.48
CA GLU A 287 9.56 9.87 -38.52
C GLU A 287 10.26 9.25 -37.29
N PHE A 288 11.24 9.93 -36.73
CA PHE A 288 12.05 9.36 -35.64
C PHE A 288 11.98 10.17 -34.34
N ARG A 289 11.75 9.46 -33.24
CA ARG A 289 11.82 9.98 -31.87
C ARG A 289 12.59 9.02 -30.99
N THR A 290 13.52 9.52 -30.21
CA THR A 290 14.19 8.77 -29.16
C THR A 290 13.96 9.44 -27.81
N THR A 291 13.76 8.66 -26.77
CA THR A 291 13.49 9.14 -25.40
C THR A 291 14.35 8.38 -24.42
N LEU A 292 15.10 9.11 -23.61
CA LEU A 292 15.85 8.57 -22.47
C LEU A 292 15.18 9.05 -21.18
N ASP A 293 14.79 8.09 -20.34
CA ASP A 293 14.18 8.33 -19.03
C ASP A 293 15.13 7.90 -17.92
N LEU A 294 15.33 8.73 -16.92
CA LEU A 294 16.03 8.46 -15.68
C LEU A 294 15.13 8.75 -14.50
N TYR A 295 15.11 7.85 -13.56
CA TYR A 295 14.48 8.04 -12.25
C TYR A 295 15.37 7.49 -11.15
N TYR A 296 15.57 8.26 -10.08
CA TYR A 296 16.31 7.85 -8.88
C TYR A 296 15.59 8.33 -7.63
N SER A 297 15.52 7.48 -6.61
CA SER A 297 15.05 7.86 -5.28
C SER A 297 15.88 7.20 -4.19
N GLU A 298 16.29 7.98 -3.19
CA GLU A 298 16.85 7.49 -1.94
C GLU A 298 15.92 7.88 -0.79
N PHE A 299 15.48 6.89 -0.01
CA PHE A 299 14.64 7.09 1.17
C PHE A 299 15.39 6.60 2.40
N LYS A 300 15.40 7.42 3.45
CA LYS A 300 15.98 7.11 4.76
C LYS A 300 14.93 7.32 5.83
N GLN A 301 14.85 6.41 6.78
CA GLN A 301 13.99 6.54 7.94
C GLN A 301 14.73 6.11 9.19
N ASN A 302 14.76 6.99 10.18
CA ASN A 302 15.20 6.68 11.53
C ASN A 302 13.98 6.66 12.44
N THR A 303 13.80 5.58 13.18
CA THR A 303 12.68 5.42 14.12
C THR A 303 13.21 5.30 15.53
N THR A 304 12.82 6.24 16.38
CA THR A 304 13.02 6.16 17.83
C THR A 304 11.71 5.72 18.45
N MET A 305 11.68 4.53 19.04
CA MET A 305 10.52 3.97 19.72
C MET A 305 10.84 3.80 21.20
N ARG A 306 9.94 4.28 22.05
CA ARG A 306 9.96 4.10 23.49
C ARG A 306 8.63 3.54 23.92
N GLY A 307 8.67 2.60 24.84
CA GLY A 307 7.44 1.96 25.26
C GLY A 307 7.60 0.95 26.36
N MET A 308 6.52 0.28 26.59
CA MET A 308 6.42 -0.79 27.56
C MET A 308 5.64 -1.94 26.95
N MET A 309 6.11 -3.15 27.18
CA MET A 309 5.40 -4.37 26.81
C MET A 309 5.34 -5.33 27.99
N TRP A 310 4.35 -6.20 27.99
CA TRP A 310 4.17 -7.21 29.04
C TRP A 310 3.47 -8.45 28.52
N ASN A 311 3.63 -9.52 29.30
CA ASN A 311 2.99 -10.81 29.03
C ASN A 311 2.58 -11.45 30.37
N SER A 312 1.37 -11.92 30.46
CA SER A 312 0.81 -12.52 31.68
C SER A 312 1.17 -13.99 31.87
N HIS A 313 1.88 -14.61 30.90
CA HIS A 313 1.99 -16.08 30.84
C HIS A 313 3.40 -16.61 30.67
N GLN A 314 4.30 -15.88 29.95
CA GLN A 314 5.61 -16.40 29.63
C GLN A 314 6.68 -16.06 30.66
N TRP A 315 6.72 -14.83 31.14
CA TRP A 315 7.73 -14.35 32.07
C TRP A 315 7.17 -13.67 33.32
N SER A 316 5.86 -13.46 33.39
CA SER A 316 5.17 -12.94 34.59
C SER A 316 4.28 -14.00 35.22
N ASP A 317 4.23 -14.02 36.54
CA ASP A 317 3.28 -14.86 37.29
C ASP A 317 2.06 -14.05 37.73
N VAL A 318 1.27 -13.62 36.75
CA VAL A 318 0.15 -12.70 36.96
C VAL A 318 -1.02 -13.39 37.62
N THR A 319 -1.62 -12.72 38.61
CA THR A 319 -2.97 -13.02 39.10
C THR A 319 -3.92 -11.88 38.75
N TYR A 320 -5.21 -12.17 38.64
CA TYR A 320 -6.26 -11.21 38.31
C TYR A 320 -7.06 -10.87 39.57
N ARG A 321 -7.29 -9.55 39.80
CA ARG A 321 -8.16 -9.04 40.84
C ARG A 321 -9.21 -8.08 40.27
N ASP A 322 -10.37 -8.04 40.89
CA ASP A 322 -11.49 -7.15 40.56
C ASP A 322 -11.86 -7.24 39.04
N PRO A 323 -12.06 -8.45 38.49
CA PRO A 323 -12.26 -8.62 37.05
C PRO A 323 -13.60 -8.04 36.58
N VAL A 324 -13.55 -7.23 35.53
CA VAL A 324 -14.72 -6.70 34.81
C VAL A 324 -14.83 -7.42 33.49
N VAL A 325 -15.99 -8.04 33.23
CA VAL A 325 -16.24 -8.87 32.04
C VAL A 325 -17.39 -8.28 31.23
N GLU A 326 -17.21 -8.14 29.92
CA GLU A 326 -18.26 -7.81 28.97
C GLU A 326 -18.43 -8.90 27.92
N THR A 327 -19.65 -9.05 27.40
CA THR A 327 -19.95 -10.02 26.32
C THR A 327 -20.00 -9.28 24.98
N ILE A 328 -19.13 -9.63 24.05
CA ILE A 328 -19.04 -9.03 22.73
C ILE A 328 -19.11 -10.13 21.69
N GLY A 329 -20.08 -10.04 20.79
CA GLY A 329 -20.28 -11.04 19.74
C GLY A 329 -20.48 -12.47 20.25
N GLY A 330 -21.00 -12.62 21.48
CA GLY A 330 -21.20 -13.92 22.14
C GLY A 330 -20.00 -14.43 22.94
N THR A 331 -18.88 -13.70 22.96
CA THR A 331 -17.67 -14.04 23.72
C THR A 331 -17.55 -13.16 24.96
N ARG A 332 -17.30 -13.77 26.12
CA ARG A 332 -17.01 -13.07 27.37
C ARG A 332 -15.56 -12.62 27.39
N LEU A 333 -15.32 -11.30 27.42
CA LEU A 333 -14.01 -10.68 27.45
C LEU A 333 -13.74 -10.03 28.80
N LEU A 334 -12.53 -10.23 29.33
CA LEU A 334 -12.01 -9.47 30.46
C LEU A 334 -11.60 -8.08 30.00
N VAL A 335 -12.39 -7.06 30.34
CA VAL A 335 -12.21 -5.69 29.86
C VAL A 335 -11.67 -4.73 30.92
N GLY A 336 -11.56 -5.17 32.16
CA GLY A 336 -11.02 -4.34 33.25
C GLY A 336 -10.65 -5.16 34.47
N GLY A 337 -9.98 -4.51 35.42
CA GLY A 337 -9.50 -5.11 36.65
C GLY A 337 -8.04 -4.76 36.92
N LYS A 338 -7.39 -5.62 37.73
CA LYS A 338 -5.97 -5.47 38.10
C LYS A 338 -5.18 -6.71 37.74
N LEU A 339 -4.08 -6.50 37.02
CA LEU A 339 -3.01 -7.48 36.84
C LEU A 339 -2.02 -7.32 37.98
N VAL A 340 -1.88 -8.35 38.81
CA VAL A 340 -1.02 -8.33 39.99
C VAL A 340 0.22 -9.14 39.72
N ASN A 341 1.39 -8.68 40.19
CA ASN A 341 2.72 -9.25 39.95
C ASN A 341 3.11 -9.31 38.45
N LEU A 342 2.80 -8.24 37.70
CA LEU A 342 3.17 -8.11 36.30
C LEU A 342 4.66 -7.69 36.22
N GLU A 343 5.42 -8.29 35.31
CA GLU A 343 6.81 -7.95 35.04
C GLU A 343 6.95 -7.33 33.65
N PRO A 344 6.71 -6.02 33.49
CA PRO A 344 6.81 -5.38 32.19
C PRO A 344 8.25 -5.16 31.76
N ILE A 345 8.44 -5.10 30.46
CA ILE A 345 9.70 -4.76 29.79
C ILE A 345 9.59 -3.34 29.26
N VAL A 346 10.49 -2.47 29.69
CA VAL A 346 10.68 -1.15 29.11
C VAL A 346 11.51 -1.28 27.85
N ARG A 347 10.96 -0.80 26.76
CA ARG A 347 11.55 -0.84 25.43
C ARG A 347 12.15 0.52 25.07
N ASN A 348 13.37 0.47 24.53
CA ASN A 348 14.02 1.60 23.90
C ASN A 348 14.64 1.09 22.60
N ASP A 349 13.96 1.28 21.50
CA ASP A 349 14.36 0.76 20.20
C ASP A 349 14.83 1.90 19.28
N TYR A 350 15.77 1.55 18.42
CA TYR A 350 16.26 2.47 17.41
C TYR A 350 16.40 1.72 16.08
N ASN A 351 15.54 2.05 15.14
CA ASN A 351 15.49 1.36 13.85
C ASN A 351 15.88 2.31 12.73
N GLN A 352 16.69 1.82 11.81
CA GLN A 352 17.13 2.55 10.64
C GLN A 352 16.69 1.80 9.39
N ARG A 353 16.26 2.53 8.38
CA ARG A 353 15.91 2.00 7.06
C ARG A 353 16.49 2.90 5.98
N LYS A 354 17.07 2.26 4.96
CA LYS A 354 17.55 2.94 3.77
C LYS A 354 17.12 2.19 2.53
N ASP A 355 16.32 2.85 1.71
CA ASP A 355 15.88 2.35 0.41
C ASP A 355 16.55 3.16 -0.70
N LYS A 356 16.93 2.48 -1.77
CA LYS A 356 17.38 3.10 -3.03
C LYS A 356 16.61 2.47 -4.17
N LEU A 357 16.09 3.30 -5.06
CA LEU A 357 15.42 2.89 -6.27
C LEU A 357 16.02 3.66 -7.45
N CYS A 358 16.32 2.93 -8.54
CA CYS A 358 16.78 3.52 -9.79
C CYS A 358 16.05 2.85 -10.94
N ALA A 359 15.58 3.65 -11.91
CA ALA A 359 14.97 3.16 -13.13
C ALA A 359 15.53 3.95 -14.33
N LEU A 360 15.94 3.21 -15.35
CA LEU A 360 16.43 3.72 -16.62
C LEU A 360 15.58 3.15 -17.75
N GLY A 361 15.30 3.96 -18.76
CA GLY A 361 14.58 3.54 -19.92
C GLY A 361 15.04 4.25 -21.17
N TRP A 362 15.15 3.52 -22.26
CA TRP A 362 15.50 4.06 -23.58
C TRP A 362 14.52 3.56 -24.62
N ASN A 363 13.71 4.49 -25.14
CA ASN A 363 12.68 4.23 -26.15
C ASN A 363 13.08 4.84 -27.48
N ASN A 364 12.92 4.08 -28.55
CA ASN A 364 13.09 4.55 -29.92
C ASN A 364 11.83 4.24 -30.69
N THR A 365 11.25 5.24 -31.32
CA THR A 365 10.04 5.13 -32.14
C THR A 365 10.35 5.63 -33.55
N PHE A 366 10.07 4.78 -34.52
CA PHE A 366 10.18 5.11 -35.96
C PHE A 366 8.82 4.97 -36.62
N LYS A 367 8.39 6.03 -37.35
CA LYS A 367 7.09 6.11 -38.06
C LYS A 367 7.33 6.40 -39.51
N LYS A 368 6.83 5.53 -40.39
CA LYS A 368 6.91 5.72 -41.84
C LYS A 368 5.85 4.91 -42.54
N ASP A 369 5.17 5.50 -43.53
CA ASP A 369 4.20 4.85 -44.42
C ASP A 369 3.16 4.01 -43.69
N GLY A 370 2.60 4.56 -42.59
CA GLY A 370 1.60 3.89 -41.74
C GLY A 370 2.20 2.80 -40.82
N TRP A 371 3.52 2.57 -40.83
CA TRP A 371 4.22 1.74 -39.87
C TRP A 371 4.70 2.55 -38.66
N THR A 372 4.58 1.97 -37.49
CA THR A 372 5.24 2.43 -36.25
C THR A 372 6.05 1.29 -35.69
N LEU A 373 7.38 1.46 -35.61
CA LEU A 373 8.29 0.51 -35.01
C LEU A 373 8.77 1.07 -33.67
N ILE A 374 8.77 0.26 -32.63
CA ILE A 374 9.21 0.67 -31.29
C ILE A 374 10.23 -0.32 -30.77
N GLY A 375 11.38 0.19 -30.31
CA GLY A 375 12.35 -0.53 -29.50
C GLY A 375 12.47 0.14 -28.15
N ASP A 376 12.32 -0.62 -27.06
CA ASP A 376 12.37 -0.13 -25.69
C ASP A 376 13.28 -1.01 -24.83
N LEU A 377 14.26 -0.41 -24.18
CA LEU A 377 15.14 -1.07 -23.23
C LEU A 377 14.91 -0.45 -21.84
N SER A 378 14.86 -1.27 -20.83
CA SER A 378 14.70 -0.79 -19.46
C SER A 378 15.51 -1.59 -18.44
N TYR A 379 15.93 -0.88 -17.40
CA TYR A 379 16.54 -1.46 -16.21
C TYR A 379 15.99 -0.76 -14.97
N SER A 380 15.57 -1.54 -13.99
CA SER A 380 15.06 -1.03 -12.71
C SER A 380 15.67 -1.83 -11.57
N THR A 381 16.11 -1.15 -10.52
CA THR A 381 16.65 -1.80 -9.31
C THR A 381 16.16 -1.11 -8.07
N ALA A 382 15.83 -1.91 -7.05
CA ALA A 382 15.48 -1.46 -5.71
C ALA A 382 16.32 -2.20 -4.67
N LYS A 383 16.81 -1.47 -3.67
CA LYS A 383 17.55 -2.06 -2.55
C LYS A 383 17.10 -1.42 -1.25
N ARG A 384 16.64 -2.26 -0.31
CA ARG A 384 16.35 -1.90 1.07
C ARG A 384 17.40 -2.50 1.98
N ARG A 385 17.84 -1.72 2.95
CA ARG A 385 18.61 -2.15 4.11
C ARG A 385 17.92 -1.63 5.35
N GLU A 386 17.73 -2.50 6.33
CA GLU A 386 17.20 -2.12 7.62
C GLU A 386 18.17 -2.53 8.73
N GLU A 387 18.17 -1.79 9.82
CA GLU A 387 18.75 -2.15 11.09
C GLU A 387 17.65 -2.01 12.12
N VAL A 388 17.26 -3.12 12.73
CA VAL A 388 16.18 -3.18 13.72
C VAL A 388 16.81 -3.56 15.05
N LEU A 389 16.96 -2.58 15.92
CA LEU A 389 17.60 -2.73 17.23
C LEU A 389 16.56 -2.65 18.33
N GLU A 390 16.47 -3.71 19.10
CA GLU A 390 15.65 -3.83 20.30
C GLU A 390 16.51 -3.89 21.55
N THR A 391 16.15 -3.12 22.58
CA THR A 391 16.79 -3.18 23.89
C THR A 391 15.77 -3.38 24.99
N TYR A 392 16.15 -4.07 26.04
CA TYR A 392 15.27 -4.52 27.09
C TYR A 392 15.73 -4.01 28.46
N ALA A 393 14.80 -3.47 29.25
CA ALA A 393 15.02 -3.08 30.63
C ALA A 393 13.80 -3.38 31.49
N GLY A 394 14.00 -3.61 32.80
CA GLY A 394 12.89 -3.89 33.69
C GLY A 394 13.34 -3.95 35.14
N LEU A 395 12.47 -4.50 35.99
CA LEU A 395 12.67 -4.57 37.43
C LEU A 395 13.69 -5.64 37.84
N GLY A 396 13.85 -6.66 37.02
CA GLY A 396 14.83 -7.78 37.25
C GLY A 396 14.91 -8.69 36.02
N PRO A 397 15.87 -9.61 35.99
CA PRO A 397 15.97 -10.66 35.01
C PRO A 397 14.79 -11.64 35.11
N ALA A 398 14.60 -12.48 34.08
CA ALA A 398 13.57 -13.51 34.10
C ALA A 398 13.63 -14.38 35.34
N GLY A 399 12.48 -14.65 35.97
CA GLY A 399 12.38 -15.42 37.21
C GLY A 399 12.64 -14.61 38.47
N SER A 400 12.72 -13.31 38.42
CA SER A 400 12.87 -12.42 39.58
C SER A 400 11.67 -12.41 40.53
N HIS A 401 10.48 -12.85 40.07
CA HIS A 401 9.25 -12.94 40.87
C HIS A 401 8.92 -11.63 41.61
N ILE A 402 8.87 -10.53 40.87
CA ILE A 402 8.59 -9.22 41.44
C ILE A 402 7.16 -9.17 41.97
N THR A 403 7.00 -8.83 43.26
CA THR A 403 5.73 -8.71 43.92
C THR A 403 5.24 -7.26 43.95
N ASP A 404 3.91 -7.08 44.16
CA ASP A 404 3.24 -5.77 44.31
C ASP A 404 3.34 -4.83 43.09
N ASN A 405 3.85 -5.31 41.97
CA ASN A 405 3.76 -4.56 40.73
C ASN A 405 2.41 -4.83 40.05
N ASN A 406 1.52 -3.87 40.16
CA ASN A 406 0.15 -3.99 39.74
C ASN A 406 -0.17 -3.03 38.60
N PHE A 407 -0.97 -3.51 37.65
CA PHE A 407 -1.53 -2.69 36.57
C PHE A 407 -3.06 -2.69 36.68
N GLU A 408 -3.65 -1.56 36.97
CA GLU A 408 -5.07 -1.35 36.76
C GLU A 408 -5.32 -1.12 35.26
N PHE A 409 -6.27 -1.81 34.68
CA PHE A 409 -6.51 -1.71 33.25
C PHE A 409 -7.99 -1.57 32.90
N HIS A 410 -8.24 -0.90 31.78
CA HIS A 410 -9.55 -0.78 31.16
C HIS A 410 -9.42 -0.86 29.63
N ILE A 411 -10.19 -1.74 28.99
CA ILE A 411 -10.17 -1.98 27.55
C ILE A 411 -11.54 -1.61 26.99
N PRO A 412 -11.67 -0.51 26.24
CA PRO A 412 -12.94 -0.12 25.61
C PRO A 412 -13.34 -1.13 24.56
N THR A 413 -14.59 -1.56 24.58
CA THR A 413 -15.12 -2.61 23.70
C THR A 413 -15.72 -2.08 22.41
N ALA A 414 -16.19 -0.83 22.39
CA ALA A 414 -16.78 -0.21 21.20
C ALA A 414 -15.72 0.43 20.29
N SER A 415 -15.03 1.43 20.78
CA SER A 415 -13.89 2.10 20.16
C SER A 415 -13.15 2.88 21.23
N GLY A 416 -11.84 2.93 21.14
CA GLY A 416 -11.03 3.69 22.10
C GLY A 416 -9.70 3.03 22.35
N LEU A 417 -8.87 3.76 23.05
CA LEU A 417 -7.54 3.34 23.43
C LEU A 417 -7.60 2.65 24.80
N PRO A 418 -7.12 1.40 24.95
CA PRO A 418 -6.96 0.79 26.25
C PRO A 418 -6.03 1.59 27.16
N THR A 419 -6.36 1.59 28.46
CA THR A 419 -5.57 2.29 29.47
C THR A 419 -5.03 1.32 30.52
N PHE A 420 -3.82 1.62 31.01
CA PHE A 420 -3.08 0.83 31.97
C PHE A 420 -2.41 1.74 32.98
N THR A 421 -2.68 1.57 34.25
CA THR A 421 -2.10 2.40 35.31
C THR A 421 -1.17 1.55 36.17
N PRO A 422 0.15 1.69 36.03
CA PRO A 422 1.13 0.94 36.82
C PRO A 422 1.25 1.49 38.22
N SER A 423 1.57 0.61 39.19
CA SER A 423 1.86 1.01 40.58
C SER A 423 3.30 1.51 40.76
N PHE A 424 4.23 1.10 39.93
CA PHE A 424 5.65 1.48 39.99
C PHE A 424 6.00 2.64 39.08
N ASN A 425 7.07 3.36 39.46
CA ASN A 425 7.62 4.41 38.61
C ASN A 425 8.66 3.86 37.63
N TYR A 426 8.26 3.69 36.39
CA TYR A 426 9.10 3.15 35.29
C TYR A 426 10.10 4.17 34.70
N THR A 427 10.26 5.34 35.30
CA THR A 427 11.28 6.33 34.90
C THR A 427 12.53 6.28 35.78
N ASP A 428 12.52 5.56 36.93
CA ASP A 428 13.61 5.53 37.87
C ASP A 428 14.70 4.54 37.48
N PRO A 429 15.91 5.00 37.08
CA PRO A 429 17.01 4.10 36.69
C PRO A 429 17.61 3.29 37.86
N LYS A 430 17.24 3.57 39.10
CA LYS A 430 17.66 2.79 40.25
C LYS A 430 16.93 1.45 40.31
N ILE A 431 15.68 1.41 39.85
CA ILE A 431 14.86 0.19 39.86
C ILE A 431 14.74 -0.43 38.47
N ILE A 432 14.71 0.36 37.41
CA ILE A 432 14.66 -0.13 36.03
C ILE A 432 16.08 -0.29 35.51
N LYS A 433 16.48 -1.54 35.27
CA LYS A 433 17.83 -1.90 34.81
C LYS A 433 17.78 -2.58 33.45
N LEU A 434 18.87 -2.44 32.71
CA LEU A 434 19.10 -3.24 31.50
C LEU A 434 19.21 -4.71 31.90
N THR A 435 18.37 -5.57 31.34
CA THR A 435 18.32 -7.00 31.64
C THR A 435 17.36 -7.74 30.69
N ASP A 436 17.52 -9.05 30.58
CA ASP A 436 16.63 -9.97 29.87
C ASP A 436 15.44 -10.35 30.78
N VAL A 437 14.45 -9.50 30.88
CA VAL A 437 13.23 -9.74 31.66
C VAL A 437 12.43 -10.93 31.11
N GLY A 438 12.39 -11.07 29.78
CA GLY A 438 11.59 -12.11 29.10
C GLY A 438 12.23 -13.50 29.10
N GLY A 439 13.49 -13.63 29.53
CA GLY A 439 14.21 -14.91 29.49
C GLY A 439 14.50 -15.39 28.06
N TRP A 440 14.67 -14.49 27.13
CA TRP A 440 14.91 -14.84 25.70
C TRP A 440 16.33 -15.32 25.41
N GLY A 441 17.21 -15.33 26.43
CA GLY A 441 18.60 -15.75 26.29
C GLY A 441 19.48 -14.70 25.61
N LYS A 442 18.99 -13.46 25.44
CA LYS A 442 19.70 -12.30 24.90
C LYS A 442 19.24 -11.02 25.59
N ASP A 443 20.12 -10.06 25.77
CA ASP A 443 19.83 -8.82 26.47
C ASP A 443 19.47 -7.64 25.53
N ALA A 444 19.80 -7.79 24.24
CA ALA A 444 19.35 -6.97 23.14
C ALA A 444 19.45 -7.77 21.83
N ASP A 445 18.75 -7.32 20.81
CA ASP A 445 18.68 -7.97 19.50
C ASP A 445 18.82 -6.97 18.36
N MET A 446 19.54 -7.35 17.30
CA MET A 446 19.71 -6.50 16.14
C MET A 446 19.63 -7.31 14.86
N HIS A 447 18.61 -7.03 14.05
CA HIS A 447 18.40 -7.60 12.72
C HIS A 447 18.88 -6.68 11.63
N HIS A 448 19.39 -7.24 10.53
CA HIS A 448 19.86 -6.51 9.36
C HIS A 448 19.22 -7.05 8.07
N PRO A 449 17.90 -6.93 7.89
CA PRO A 449 17.26 -7.39 6.68
C PRO A 449 17.69 -6.56 5.46
N VAL A 450 18.01 -7.25 4.37
CA VAL A 450 18.40 -6.68 3.08
C VAL A 450 17.50 -7.28 2.00
N VAL A 451 16.78 -6.43 1.29
CA VAL A 451 16.02 -6.81 0.10
C VAL A 451 16.68 -6.17 -1.11
N LYS A 452 16.88 -6.95 -2.17
CA LYS A 452 17.36 -6.47 -3.47
C LYS A 452 16.44 -7.00 -4.56
N ASP A 453 16.00 -6.14 -5.46
CA ASP A 453 15.14 -6.47 -6.60
C ASP A 453 15.70 -5.81 -7.85
N GLU A 454 15.96 -6.58 -8.89
CA GLU A 454 16.53 -6.12 -10.16
C GLU A 454 15.69 -6.65 -11.32
N LEU A 455 15.35 -5.77 -12.25
CA LEU A 455 14.56 -6.09 -13.43
C LEU A 455 15.20 -5.44 -14.66
N SER A 456 15.48 -6.24 -15.67
CA SER A 456 15.89 -5.78 -17.00
C SER A 456 14.87 -6.24 -18.02
N SER A 457 14.59 -5.41 -19.05
CA SER A 457 13.62 -5.72 -20.08
C SER A 457 14.03 -5.14 -21.43
N ALA A 458 13.72 -5.89 -22.49
CA ALA A 458 13.85 -5.45 -23.88
C ALA A 458 12.54 -5.76 -24.62
N LYS A 459 11.89 -4.72 -25.16
CA LYS A 459 10.62 -4.81 -25.90
C LYS A 459 10.81 -4.31 -27.32
N PHE A 460 10.27 -5.04 -28.28
CA PHE A 460 10.20 -4.65 -29.68
C PHE A 460 8.76 -4.81 -30.16
N SER A 461 8.24 -3.83 -30.87
CA SER A 461 6.92 -3.90 -31.49
C SER A 461 6.86 -3.21 -32.85
N ALA A 462 5.95 -3.70 -33.68
CA ALA A 462 5.63 -3.13 -34.99
C ALA A 462 4.11 -3.00 -35.09
N ARG A 463 3.64 -1.82 -35.46
CA ARG A 463 2.23 -1.52 -35.72
C ARG A 463 2.08 -1.02 -37.14
N LYS A 464 1.11 -1.56 -37.87
CA LYS A 464 0.67 -1.06 -39.18
C LYS A 464 -0.71 -0.46 -39.04
N GLU A 465 -0.89 0.74 -39.55
CA GLU A 465 -2.20 1.34 -39.75
C GLU A 465 -2.86 0.66 -40.97
N LEU A 466 -4.14 0.34 -40.84
CA LEU A 466 -4.96 -0.34 -41.84
C LEU A 466 -6.19 0.52 -42.16
N ASP A 467 -6.74 0.30 -43.35
CA ASP A 467 -7.98 0.91 -43.75
C ASP A 467 -9.17 -0.06 -43.53
N GLY A 468 -10.36 0.49 -43.28
CA GLY A 468 -11.59 -0.28 -43.06
C GLY A 468 -11.88 -0.57 -41.61
N ILE A 469 -12.62 -1.68 -41.33
CA ILE A 469 -13.09 -2.05 -39.98
C ILE A 469 -11.96 -2.38 -38.99
N PHE A 470 -10.79 -2.70 -39.49
CA PHE A 470 -9.58 -2.88 -38.70
C PHE A 470 -8.65 -1.70 -38.90
N ARG A 471 -8.56 -0.83 -37.92
CA ARG A 471 -7.74 0.38 -37.99
C ARG A 471 -6.24 0.16 -37.84
N SER A 472 -5.81 -0.95 -37.24
CA SER A 472 -4.40 -1.28 -37.08
C SER A 472 -4.16 -2.72 -36.70
N LEU A 473 -3.00 -3.24 -37.09
CA LEU A 473 -2.43 -4.48 -36.58
C LEU A 473 -1.12 -4.18 -35.90
N GLU A 474 -0.96 -4.65 -34.67
CA GLU A 474 0.27 -4.50 -33.87
C GLU A 474 0.73 -5.87 -33.39
N GLY A 475 2.04 -6.13 -33.44
CA GLY A 475 2.65 -7.30 -32.86
C GLY A 475 3.95 -6.94 -32.17
N GLY A 476 4.33 -7.70 -31.17
CA GLY A 476 5.57 -7.42 -30.47
C GLY A 476 6.01 -8.56 -29.55
N VAL A 477 7.24 -8.41 -29.06
CA VAL A 477 7.87 -9.32 -28.11
C VAL A 477 8.49 -8.52 -26.97
N ASN A 478 8.44 -9.07 -25.77
CA ASN A 478 9.10 -8.51 -24.59
C ASN A 478 9.86 -9.62 -23.86
N PHE A 479 11.14 -9.41 -23.62
CA PHE A 479 12.00 -10.27 -22.83
C PHE A 479 12.33 -9.55 -21.53
N SER A 480 12.07 -10.19 -20.39
CA SER A 480 12.42 -9.64 -19.10
C SER A 480 13.07 -10.66 -18.18
N LYS A 481 14.00 -10.20 -17.36
CA LYS A 481 14.62 -10.97 -16.29
C LYS A 481 14.51 -10.18 -15.00
N ARG A 482 13.89 -10.80 -13.99
CA ARG A 482 13.78 -10.26 -12.62
C ARG A 482 14.50 -11.17 -11.64
N GLU A 483 15.29 -10.59 -10.75
CA GLU A 483 15.92 -11.28 -9.65
C GLU A 483 15.64 -10.54 -8.35
N LYS A 484 15.04 -11.25 -7.39
CA LYS A 484 14.76 -10.72 -6.06
C LYS A 484 15.40 -11.59 -5.01
N THR A 485 16.12 -10.96 -4.08
CA THR A 485 16.77 -11.63 -2.95
C THR A 485 16.38 -10.98 -1.63
N HIS A 486 16.27 -11.81 -0.60
CA HIS A 486 16.15 -11.41 0.79
C HIS A 486 17.24 -12.10 1.60
N ALA A 487 17.89 -11.35 2.46
CA ALA A 487 18.83 -11.86 3.44
C ALA A 487 18.63 -11.13 4.76
N ASP A 488 18.71 -11.84 5.88
CA ASP A 488 18.63 -11.22 7.20
C ASP A 488 19.75 -11.79 8.09
N THR A 489 20.69 -10.94 8.43
CA THR A 489 21.72 -11.27 9.41
C THR A 489 21.32 -10.76 10.79
N ASN A 490 21.31 -11.64 11.75
CA ASN A 490 20.95 -11.31 13.11
C ASN A 490 22.18 -11.28 14.01
N ASN A 491 22.21 -10.39 15.00
CA ASN A 491 23.21 -10.32 16.04
C ASN A 491 22.55 -10.26 17.41
N TYR A 492 22.97 -11.12 18.31
CA TYR A 492 22.62 -11.05 19.72
C TYR A 492 23.58 -10.16 20.47
N TRP A 493 23.07 -9.45 21.45
CA TRP A 493 23.88 -8.60 22.30
C TRP A 493 23.68 -9.01 23.75
N PHE A 494 24.78 -9.18 24.48
CA PHE A 494 24.80 -9.63 25.85
C PHE A 494 25.39 -8.55 26.74
N LEU A 495 24.79 -8.33 27.90
CA LEU A 495 25.37 -7.44 28.90
C LEU A 495 26.74 -7.97 29.33
N LYS A 496 27.68 -7.04 29.47
CA LYS A 496 29.02 -7.31 30.04
C LYS A 496 28.90 -7.84 31.47
N ASN A 497 30.03 -8.25 32.06
CA ASN A 497 30.09 -8.74 33.41
C ASN A 497 29.16 -9.94 33.71
N GLY A 498 29.13 -10.90 32.77
CA GLY A 498 28.36 -12.14 32.97
C GLY A 498 26.85 -11.93 32.86
N ARG A 499 26.39 -10.96 32.10
CA ARG A 499 24.98 -10.60 31.95
C ARG A 499 24.31 -10.05 33.22
N ALA A 500 25.10 -9.50 34.14
CA ALA A 500 24.54 -8.86 35.33
C ALA A 500 23.68 -7.64 34.94
N PRO A 501 22.49 -7.45 35.58
CA PRO A 501 21.67 -6.29 35.34
C PRO A 501 22.42 -4.98 35.53
N ALA A 502 22.34 -4.06 34.58
CA ALA A 502 23.10 -2.82 34.56
C ALA A 502 22.22 -1.59 34.70
N THR A 503 22.64 -0.62 35.54
CA THR A 503 21.99 0.68 35.66
C THR A 503 22.50 1.62 34.57
N VAL A 504 21.59 2.25 33.84
CA VAL A 504 21.95 3.26 32.84
C VAL A 504 22.54 4.48 33.54
N SER A 505 23.73 4.88 33.14
CA SER A 505 24.41 6.04 33.70
C SER A 505 23.76 7.35 33.28
N SER A 506 23.89 8.38 34.12
CA SER A 506 23.21 9.68 33.92
C SER A 506 23.58 10.38 32.61
N ASP A 507 24.79 10.16 32.09
CA ASP A 507 25.26 10.70 30.81
C ASP A 507 24.54 10.10 29.59
N LEU A 508 23.93 8.91 29.72
CA LEU A 508 23.18 8.25 28.66
C LEU A 508 21.67 8.35 28.85
N LEU A 509 21.19 8.81 30.03
CA LEU A 509 19.78 9.03 30.25
C LEU A 509 19.27 10.20 29.40
N GLN A 510 18.07 10.04 28.90
CA GLN A 510 17.33 11.07 28.16
C GLN A 510 16.04 11.44 28.93
N PRO A 511 15.40 12.57 28.61
CA PRO A 511 14.08 12.88 29.15
C PRO A 511 13.12 11.71 28.94
N SER A 512 12.41 11.32 29.97
CA SER A 512 11.47 10.19 29.95
C SER A 512 10.38 10.41 28.90
N THR A 513 9.91 9.33 28.28
CA THR A 513 8.86 9.37 27.26
C THR A 513 7.51 9.13 27.90
N SER A 514 6.57 10.05 27.70
CA SER A 514 5.20 9.93 28.18
C SER A 514 4.40 8.93 27.37
N LEU A 515 3.73 8.01 28.07
CA LEU A 515 2.73 7.09 27.52
C LEU A 515 1.34 7.37 28.14
N SER A 516 1.13 8.60 28.66
CA SER A 516 -0.10 9.02 29.35
C SER A 516 -1.35 8.90 28.49
N PHE A 517 -1.20 8.85 27.17
CA PHE A 517 -2.31 8.56 26.25
C PHE A 517 -2.94 7.18 26.50
N ALA A 518 -2.21 6.25 27.11
CA ALA A 518 -2.66 4.92 27.48
C ALA A 518 -2.61 4.69 29.01
N GLY A 519 -2.64 5.75 29.83
CA GLY A 519 -2.68 5.67 31.28
C GLY A 519 -1.33 5.43 31.96
N ILE A 520 -0.26 5.15 31.25
CA ILE A 520 1.09 4.96 31.79
C ILE A 520 1.77 6.34 31.84
N PRO A 521 2.17 6.88 33.02
CA PRO A 521 2.70 8.24 33.12
C PRO A 521 3.91 8.47 32.20
N ALA A 522 4.95 7.68 32.35
CA ALA A 522 6.14 7.72 31.50
C ALA A 522 7.02 6.48 31.69
N VAL A 523 7.97 6.29 30.78
CA VAL A 523 9.00 5.25 30.85
C VAL A 523 10.40 5.86 30.72
N MET A 524 11.39 5.17 31.31
CA MET A 524 12.80 5.51 31.21
C MET A 524 13.23 5.51 29.74
N SER A 525 13.94 6.56 29.36
CA SER A 525 14.48 6.72 28.01
C SER A 525 15.98 6.97 28.08
N TYR A 526 16.72 6.43 27.13
CA TYR A 526 18.17 6.55 27.05
C TYR A 526 18.67 6.57 25.60
N ASP A 527 19.93 6.99 25.44
CA ASP A 527 20.66 6.86 24.16
C ASP A 527 20.97 5.38 23.89
N VAL A 528 20.21 4.78 23.00
CA VAL A 528 20.27 3.34 22.68
C VAL A 528 21.64 2.93 22.17
N LEU A 529 22.23 3.70 21.25
CA LEU A 529 23.53 3.38 20.67
C LEU A 529 24.66 3.57 21.68
N GLY A 530 24.59 4.63 22.51
CA GLY A 530 25.51 4.85 23.60
C GLY A 530 25.45 3.72 24.65
N VAL A 531 24.24 3.31 25.01
CA VAL A 531 24.02 2.19 25.94
C VAL A 531 24.56 0.88 25.35
N LEU A 532 24.28 0.59 24.08
CA LEU A 532 24.77 -0.60 23.40
C LEU A 532 26.31 -0.66 23.44
N ASN A 533 26.98 0.42 23.09
CA ASN A 533 28.44 0.49 23.09
C ASN A 533 29.06 0.34 24.50
N LYS A 534 28.43 0.93 25.50
CA LYS A 534 28.97 0.94 26.87
C LYS A 534 28.77 -0.37 27.60
N TYR A 535 27.59 -0.97 27.49
CA TYR A 535 27.16 -2.06 28.37
C TYR A 535 27.13 -3.44 27.72
N TYR A 536 27.18 -3.55 26.38
CA TYR A 536 26.97 -4.83 25.71
C TYR A 536 28.17 -5.30 24.89
N ASP A 537 28.24 -6.60 24.72
CA ASP A 537 29.12 -7.29 23.80
C ASP A 537 28.32 -7.97 22.71
N LYS A 538 28.76 -7.80 21.45
CA LYS A 538 28.12 -8.36 20.29
C LYS A 538 28.49 -9.82 20.10
N GLN A 539 27.51 -10.67 19.81
CA GLN A 539 27.65 -12.07 19.45
C GLN A 539 26.95 -12.33 18.10
N PRO A 540 27.51 -13.14 17.21
CA PRO A 540 26.78 -13.55 16.01
C PRO A 540 25.56 -14.39 16.40
N ALA A 541 24.48 -14.24 15.67
CA ALA A 541 23.32 -15.12 15.79
C ALA A 541 23.67 -16.55 15.36
N ARG A 542 22.81 -17.48 15.76
CA ARG A 542 22.98 -18.89 15.35
C ARG A 542 22.83 -18.99 13.82
N PRO A 543 23.70 -19.76 13.14
CA PRO A 543 23.61 -19.95 11.70
C PRO A 543 22.23 -20.42 11.22
N ASP A 544 21.56 -21.25 12.01
CA ASP A 544 20.24 -21.81 11.70
C ASP A 544 19.15 -20.73 11.64
N ASP A 545 19.19 -19.74 12.55
CA ASP A 545 18.21 -18.64 12.57
C ASP A 545 18.36 -17.71 11.36
N GLN A 546 19.58 -17.57 10.83
CA GLN A 546 19.88 -16.75 9.65
C GLN A 546 19.46 -17.44 8.36
N ALA A 547 19.76 -18.71 8.22
CA ALA A 547 19.62 -19.44 6.97
C ALA A 547 18.18 -19.51 6.46
N LEU A 548 17.21 -19.63 7.35
CA LEU A 548 15.79 -19.73 6.99
C LEU A 548 15.21 -18.39 6.48
N GLN A 549 15.89 -17.28 6.74
CA GLN A 549 15.51 -15.95 6.26
C GLN A 549 16.08 -15.63 4.87
N ASP A 550 17.09 -16.39 4.41
CA ASP A 550 17.75 -16.12 3.15
C ASP A 550 17.11 -16.88 2.00
N TRP A 551 16.66 -16.14 1.00
CA TRP A 551 16.07 -16.69 -0.21
C TRP A 551 16.35 -15.82 -1.43
N GLY A 552 16.19 -16.41 -2.61
CA GLY A 552 16.26 -15.70 -3.88
C GLY A 552 15.30 -16.32 -4.89
N VAL A 553 14.64 -15.46 -5.67
CA VAL A 553 13.76 -15.85 -6.77
C VAL A 553 14.22 -15.18 -8.06
N THR A 554 14.38 -15.94 -9.11
CA THR A 554 14.69 -15.45 -10.45
C THR A 554 13.58 -15.85 -11.40
N GLU A 555 13.05 -14.88 -12.15
CA GLU A 555 12.07 -15.10 -13.22
C GLU A 555 12.63 -14.61 -14.55
N LYS A 556 12.54 -15.45 -15.59
CA LYS A 556 12.75 -15.06 -16.97
C LYS A 556 11.42 -15.15 -17.67
N ILE A 557 10.98 -14.06 -18.27
CA ILE A 557 9.66 -13.97 -18.88
C ILE A 557 9.81 -13.55 -20.33
N THR A 558 9.23 -14.34 -21.23
CA THR A 558 9.10 -14.03 -22.64
C THR A 558 7.62 -13.81 -22.95
N THR A 559 7.26 -12.63 -23.42
CA THR A 559 5.90 -12.31 -23.84
C THR A 559 5.90 -12.02 -25.33
N ALA A 560 5.09 -12.74 -26.09
CA ALA A 560 4.75 -12.38 -27.47
C ALA A 560 3.29 -11.93 -27.52
N TYR A 561 2.97 -10.93 -28.32
CA TYR A 561 1.61 -10.43 -28.43
C TYR A 561 1.23 -10.01 -29.84
N ALA A 562 -0.08 -10.08 -30.10
CA ALA A 562 -0.72 -9.49 -31.26
C ALA A 562 -1.95 -8.70 -30.82
N LYS A 563 -2.19 -7.55 -31.43
CA LYS A 563 -3.32 -6.65 -31.16
C LYS A 563 -3.90 -6.15 -32.46
N LEU A 564 -5.20 -6.31 -32.64
CA LEU A 564 -5.97 -5.84 -33.78
C LEU A 564 -6.87 -4.69 -33.31
N GLY A 565 -6.63 -3.49 -33.81
CA GLY A 565 -7.47 -2.31 -33.54
C GLY A 565 -8.75 -2.38 -34.41
N ILE A 566 -9.88 -2.09 -33.78
CA ILE A 566 -11.21 -2.11 -34.41
C ILE A 566 -11.74 -0.67 -34.49
N ASP A 567 -12.30 -0.33 -35.64
CA ASP A 567 -13.06 0.91 -35.85
C ASP A 567 -14.15 0.58 -36.88
N ALA A 568 -15.37 0.37 -36.42
CA ALA A 568 -16.46 -0.17 -37.22
C ALA A 568 -17.80 0.42 -36.75
N ASP A 569 -18.80 0.34 -37.61
CA ASP A 569 -20.18 0.71 -37.30
C ASP A 569 -21.04 -0.55 -37.13
N ILE A 570 -21.74 -0.65 -36.03
CA ILE A 570 -22.77 -1.65 -35.80
C ILE A 570 -24.12 -0.98 -35.96
N GLY A 571 -24.64 -1.04 -37.18
CA GLY A 571 -25.79 -0.21 -37.57
C GLY A 571 -25.44 1.27 -37.45
N PRO A 572 -26.17 2.06 -36.65
CA PRO A 572 -25.88 3.46 -36.44
C PRO A 572 -24.94 3.80 -35.29
N ILE A 573 -24.33 2.79 -34.66
CA ILE A 573 -23.47 2.91 -33.47
C ILE A 573 -22.01 2.73 -33.89
N PRO A 574 -21.18 3.79 -33.83
CA PRO A 574 -19.74 3.66 -33.97
C PRO A 574 -19.15 2.80 -32.85
N VAL A 575 -18.27 1.86 -33.17
CA VAL A 575 -17.61 0.95 -32.24
C VAL A 575 -16.11 1.00 -32.45
N ARG A 576 -15.38 1.41 -31.43
CA ARG A 576 -13.93 1.37 -31.42
C ARG A 576 -13.44 0.35 -30.40
N GLY A 577 -12.24 -0.19 -30.61
CA GLY A 577 -11.71 -1.12 -29.62
C GLY A 577 -10.50 -1.87 -30.10
N ALA A 578 -10.20 -2.97 -29.41
CA ALA A 578 -9.10 -3.85 -29.76
C ALA A 578 -9.38 -5.30 -29.33
N LEU A 579 -8.96 -6.22 -30.18
CA LEU A 579 -8.79 -7.64 -29.86
C LEU A 579 -7.31 -7.91 -29.68
N GLY A 580 -6.93 -8.55 -28.58
CA GLY A 580 -5.55 -8.84 -28.26
C GLY A 580 -5.33 -10.28 -27.84
N LEU A 581 -4.12 -10.76 -28.07
CA LEU A 581 -3.65 -12.05 -27.58
C LEU A 581 -2.23 -11.91 -27.07
N GLN A 582 -1.93 -12.39 -25.88
CA GLN A 582 -0.57 -12.55 -25.37
C GLN A 582 -0.26 -14.02 -25.10
N ALA A 583 0.95 -14.46 -25.43
CA ALA A 583 1.56 -15.69 -24.97
C ALA A 583 2.70 -15.33 -24.03
N VAL A 584 2.60 -15.76 -22.78
CA VAL A 584 3.54 -15.42 -21.70
C VAL A 584 4.18 -16.70 -21.20
N ASN A 585 5.44 -16.92 -21.52
CA ASN A 585 6.25 -18.01 -20.98
C ASN A 585 7.09 -17.53 -19.81
N VAL A 586 7.10 -18.27 -18.70
CA VAL A 586 7.82 -17.96 -17.46
C VAL A 586 8.68 -19.12 -17.03
N ASP A 587 10.00 -18.93 -16.94
CA ASP A 587 10.97 -19.80 -16.27
C ASP A 587 11.23 -19.19 -14.88
N GLN A 588 10.71 -19.83 -13.84
CA GLN A 588 10.76 -19.40 -12.44
C GLN A 588 11.69 -20.33 -11.65
N LYS A 589 12.68 -19.76 -10.99
CA LYS A 589 13.63 -20.47 -10.13
C LYS A 589 13.70 -19.83 -8.76
N SER A 590 13.72 -20.67 -7.74
CA SER A 590 13.90 -20.23 -6.35
C SER A 590 15.02 -21.01 -5.68
N ARG A 591 15.77 -20.31 -4.87
CA ARG A 591 16.75 -20.86 -3.93
C ARG A 591 16.42 -20.44 -2.52
N GLY A 592 16.74 -21.28 -1.56
CA GLY A 592 16.62 -21.01 -0.12
C GLY A 592 17.64 -21.80 0.65
N ALA A 593 17.75 -21.52 1.93
CA ALA A 593 18.53 -22.34 2.82
C ALA A 593 17.65 -23.43 3.43
N THR A 594 18.29 -24.54 3.76
CA THR A 594 17.73 -25.64 4.56
C THR A 594 18.74 -26.04 5.59
N VAL A 595 18.29 -26.68 6.65
CA VAL A 595 19.16 -27.27 7.65
C VAL A 595 18.93 -28.77 7.63
N ASN A 596 19.98 -29.52 7.42
CA ASN A 596 19.95 -31.00 7.43
C ASN A 596 21.06 -31.54 8.31
N ALA A 597 20.71 -32.38 9.29
CA ALA A 597 21.64 -32.95 10.27
C ALA A 597 22.54 -31.88 10.95
N GLY A 598 21.97 -30.70 11.29
CA GLY A 598 22.69 -29.59 11.92
C GLY A 598 23.62 -28.80 10.98
N LYS A 599 23.61 -29.09 9.68
CA LYS A 599 24.42 -28.38 8.68
C LYS A 599 23.53 -27.56 7.74
N LEU A 600 23.98 -26.35 7.47
CA LEU A 600 23.36 -25.50 6.46
C LEU A 600 23.57 -26.08 5.07
N GLY A 601 22.50 -26.18 4.30
CA GLY A 601 22.47 -26.58 2.91
C GLY A 601 21.66 -25.60 2.06
N THR A 602 21.76 -25.74 0.76
CA THR A 602 20.94 -24.97 -0.18
C THR A 602 19.87 -25.85 -0.77
N ILE A 603 18.64 -25.36 -0.82
CA ILE A 603 17.51 -25.99 -1.52
C ILE A 603 17.12 -25.12 -2.70
N ASN A 604 16.83 -25.76 -3.84
CA ASN A 604 16.40 -25.12 -5.06
C ASN A 604 15.08 -25.73 -5.53
N GLY A 605 14.29 -24.95 -6.22
CA GLY A 605 13.05 -25.37 -6.88
C GLY A 605 12.62 -24.35 -7.92
N GLY A 606 11.54 -24.66 -8.63
CA GLY A 606 11.02 -23.74 -9.65
C GLY A 606 9.89 -24.35 -10.45
N ALA A 607 9.29 -23.53 -11.31
CA ALA A 607 8.24 -23.91 -12.24
C ALA A 607 8.48 -23.27 -13.62
N ASP A 608 8.06 -23.94 -14.66
CA ASP A 608 8.01 -23.43 -16.03
C ASP A 608 6.56 -23.56 -16.52
N TYR A 609 6.00 -22.45 -17.00
CA TYR A 609 4.63 -22.44 -17.46
C TYR A 609 4.41 -21.41 -18.56
N THR A 610 3.36 -21.64 -19.37
CA THR A 610 2.94 -20.70 -20.42
C THR A 610 1.47 -20.37 -20.26
N ASP A 611 1.16 -19.07 -20.23
CA ASP A 611 -0.20 -18.54 -20.22
C ASP A 611 -0.56 -17.90 -21.56
N ILE A 612 -1.73 -18.27 -22.07
CA ILE A 612 -2.36 -17.63 -23.24
C ILE A 612 -3.46 -16.71 -22.74
N LEU A 613 -3.33 -15.42 -23.01
CA LEU A 613 -4.14 -14.34 -22.45
C LEU A 613 -4.86 -13.57 -23.57
N PRO A 614 -6.06 -14.03 -24.02
CA PRO A 614 -6.92 -13.24 -24.90
C PRO A 614 -7.51 -12.05 -24.17
N SER A 615 -7.71 -10.94 -24.89
CA SER A 615 -8.36 -9.74 -24.40
C SER A 615 -9.20 -9.08 -25.48
N LEU A 616 -10.37 -8.57 -25.11
CA LEU A 616 -11.27 -7.79 -25.96
C LEU A 616 -11.69 -6.56 -25.19
N ASN A 617 -11.52 -5.37 -25.79
CA ASN A 617 -12.07 -4.12 -25.31
C ASN A 617 -12.87 -3.49 -26.45
N LEU A 618 -14.12 -3.14 -26.20
CA LEU A 618 -15.01 -2.46 -27.15
C LEU A 618 -15.61 -1.22 -26.50
N ASN A 619 -15.66 -0.14 -27.23
CA ASN A 619 -16.26 1.12 -26.84
C ASN A 619 -17.32 1.49 -27.89
N PHE A 620 -18.58 1.45 -27.48
CA PHE A 620 -19.76 1.80 -28.28
C PHE A 620 -20.09 3.27 -28.03
N ASP A 621 -20.03 4.07 -29.07
CA ASP A 621 -20.45 5.46 -29.02
C ASP A 621 -22.00 5.54 -29.18
N LEU A 622 -22.65 5.86 -28.07
CA LEU A 622 -24.12 5.92 -28.05
C LEU A 622 -24.66 7.36 -28.30
N ASP A 623 -23.83 8.28 -28.78
CA ASP A 623 -24.20 9.71 -28.94
C ASP A 623 -25.53 9.92 -29.68
N LYS A 624 -25.83 9.11 -30.68
CA LYS A 624 -27.09 9.16 -31.44
C LYS A 624 -28.33 8.89 -30.60
N TYR A 625 -28.23 8.06 -29.53
CA TYR A 625 -29.34 7.68 -28.66
C TYR A 625 -29.34 8.40 -27.32
N LEU A 626 -28.14 8.52 -26.77
CA LEU A 626 -27.88 9.14 -25.47
C LEU A 626 -26.67 10.06 -25.62
N SER A 627 -26.94 11.35 -25.87
CA SER A 627 -25.92 12.37 -26.13
C SER A 627 -24.69 12.19 -25.23
N THR A 628 -23.50 12.21 -25.84
CA THR A 628 -22.16 12.13 -25.19
C THR A 628 -22.00 10.93 -24.24
N THR A 629 -22.55 9.78 -24.63
CA THR A 629 -22.53 8.57 -23.81
C THR A 629 -21.75 7.44 -24.48
N ASN A 630 -20.82 6.84 -23.74
CA ASN A 630 -20.06 5.65 -24.14
C ASN A 630 -20.48 4.44 -23.33
N LEU A 631 -20.65 3.30 -23.98
CA LEU A 631 -20.78 2.00 -23.35
C LEU A 631 -19.53 1.17 -23.66
N ARG A 632 -18.82 0.72 -22.62
CA ARG A 632 -17.60 -0.06 -22.78
C ARG A 632 -17.82 -1.49 -22.30
N PHE A 633 -17.33 -2.43 -23.08
CA PHE A 633 -17.30 -3.84 -22.74
C PHE A 633 -15.86 -4.36 -22.78
N GLY A 634 -15.44 -5.06 -21.71
CA GLY A 634 -14.15 -5.73 -21.61
C GLY A 634 -14.34 -7.21 -21.30
N ALA A 635 -13.58 -8.07 -21.97
CA ALA A 635 -13.49 -9.49 -21.65
C ALA A 635 -12.04 -9.96 -21.82
N ALA A 636 -11.48 -10.63 -20.81
CA ALA A 636 -10.09 -11.07 -20.87
C ALA A 636 -9.79 -12.22 -19.93
N LYS A 637 -8.75 -13.01 -20.27
CA LYS A 637 -8.05 -13.84 -19.31
C LYS A 637 -6.93 -13.03 -18.68
N THR A 638 -6.91 -12.96 -17.35
CA THR A 638 -5.95 -12.18 -16.56
C THR A 638 -5.17 -13.06 -15.60
N VAL A 639 -3.94 -12.69 -15.28
CA VAL A 639 -3.07 -13.43 -14.38
C VAL A 639 -2.45 -12.51 -13.34
N ALA A 640 -2.13 -13.07 -12.16
CA ALA A 640 -1.22 -12.45 -11.21
C ALA A 640 -0.19 -13.50 -10.78
N ARG A 641 1.08 -13.16 -10.91
CA ARG A 641 2.17 -14.06 -10.51
C ARG A 641 2.20 -14.21 -8.99
N PRO A 642 2.68 -15.36 -8.45
CA PRO A 642 2.75 -15.58 -7.02
C PRO A 642 3.58 -14.53 -6.31
N GLN A 643 3.32 -14.31 -5.03
CA GLN A 643 4.17 -13.47 -4.20
C GLN A 643 5.59 -14.06 -4.14
N MET A 644 6.62 -13.20 -4.18
CA MET A 644 8.02 -13.65 -4.19
C MET A 644 8.38 -14.41 -2.91
N SER A 645 7.91 -13.95 -1.76
CA SER A 645 8.12 -14.60 -0.47
C SER A 645 7.47 -15.98 -0.38
N ASP A 646 6.34 -16.18 -1.06
CA ASP A 646 5.64 -17.47 -1.08
C ASP A 646 6.38 -18.53 -1.90
N MET A 647 7.16 -18.08 -2.89
CA MET A 647 7.96 -18.94 -3.75
C MET A 647 9.32 -19.33 -3.15
N ARG A 648 9.69 -18.81 -1.98
CA ARG A 648 10.96 -19.17 -1.34
C ARG A 648 11.07 -20.69 -1.18
N ALA A 649 12.26 -21.25 -1.44
CA ALA A 649 12.46 -22.69 -1.33
C ALA A 649 12.72 -23.15 0.12
N GLY A 650 13.01 -22.22 1.05
CA GLY A 650 13.34 -22.54 2.45
C GLY A 650 12.16 -23.13 3.22
N ILE A 651 12.45 -24.13 4.04
CA ILE A 651 11.50 -24.82 4.93
C ILE A 651 12.07 -24.83 6.34
N SER A 652 11.23 -24.54 7.34
CA SER A 652 11.55 -24.70 8.77
C SER A 652 10.62 -25.74 9.40
N GLY A 653 11.08 -26.43 10.42
CA GLY A 653 10.28 -27.39 11.17
C GLY A 653 10.74 -27.51 12.62
N GLY A 654 9.83 -27.92 13.48
CA GLY A 654 10.06 -28.21 14.87
C GLY A 654 9.13 -29.32 15.38
N VAL A 655 9.48 -29.95 16.49
CA VAL A 655 8.67 -31.00 17.11
C VAL A 655 7.79 -30.38 18.19
N ASP A 656 6.48 -30.55 18.04
CA ASP A 656 5.49 -30.12 19.04
C ASP A 656 5.68 -30.92 20.35
N SER A 657 5.78 -30.26 21.47
CA SER A 657 6.08 -30.88 22.76
C SER A 657 4.95 -31.77 23.29
N THR A 658 3.72 -31.53 22.87
CA THR A 658 2.55 -32.27 23.36
C THR A 658 2.24 -33.47 22.48
N THR A 659 2.19 -33.25 21.17
CA THR A 659 1.83 -34.32 20.21
C THR A 659 3.04 -35.14 19.77
N ARG A 660 4.26 -34.64 19.99
CA ARG A 660 5.52 -35.22 19.54
C ARG A 660 5.57 -35.43 18.04
N MET A 661 4.80 -34.63 17.27
CA MET A 661 4.77 -34.63 15.82
C MET A 661 5.56 -33.45 15.28
N TRP A 662 6.16 -33.64 14.12
CA TRP A 662 6.75 -32.54 13.36
C TRP A 662 5.69 -31.61 12.82
N ASN A 663 5.93 -30.31 13.02
CA ASN A 663 5.19 -29.23 12.37
C ASN A 663 6.19 -28.29 11.71
N GLY A 664 5.93 -27.91 10.47
CA GLY A 664 6.79 -27.02 9.74
C GLY A 664 6.03 -25.99 8.89
N SER A 665 6.78 -25.01 8.46
CA SER A 665 6.30 -24.00 7.52
C SER A 665 7.36 -23.69 6.48
N GLY A 666 6.93 -23.22 5.30
CA GLY A 666 7.85 -22.85 4.22
C GLY A 666 7.16 -22.20 3.06
N GLY A 667 7.93 -21.88 2.03
CA GLY A 667 7.39 -21.48 0.75
C GLY A 667 7.20 -22.65 -0.20
N ASN A 668 6.77 -22.35 -1.42
CA ASN A 668 6.57 -23.33 -2.48
C ASN A 668 7.09 -22.78 -3.81
N PRO A 669 8.28 -23.19 -4.25
CA PRO A 669 8.87 -22.71 -5.49
C PRO A 669 8.11 -23.14 -6.76
N ASN A 670 7.20 -24.12 -6.64
CA ASN A 670 6.41 -24.66 -7.75
C ASN A 670 5.04 -23.96 -7.90
N LEU A 671 4.83 -22.81 -7.25
CA LEU A 671 3.59 -22.06 -7.38
C LEU A 671 3.39 -21.55 -8.80
N GLU A 672 2.17 -21.75 -9.29
CA GLU A 672 1.68 -21.18 -10.54
C GLU A 672 0.83 -19.92 -10.28
N PRO A 673 0.61 -19.06 -11.30
CA PRO A 673 -0.13 -17.83 -11.15
C PRO A 673 -1.59 -18.03 -10.71
N TRP A 674 -2.15 -16.99 -10.11
CA TRP A 674 -3.58 -16.79 -10.09
C TRP A 674 -4.06 -16.51 -11.50
N ARG A 675 -5.13 -17.17 -11.93
CA ARG A 675 -5.72 -17.02 -13.25
C ARG A 675 -7.20 -16.73 -13.13
N ALA A 676 -7.71 -15.78 -13.91
CA ALA A 676 -9.12 -15.45 -13.92
C ALA A 676 -9.63 -15.10 -15.32
N ASN A 677 -10.88 -15.45 -15.59
CA ASN A 677 -11.65 -14.85 -16.68
C ASN A 677 -12.35 -13.61 -16.13
N SER A 678 -12.09 -12.48 -16.75
CA SER A 678 -12.57 -11.15 -16.34
C SER A 678 -13.56 -10.63 -17.35
N TYR A 679 -14.67 -10.04 -16.86
CA TYR A 679 -15.71 -9.40 -17.66
C TYR A 679 -16.03 -8.05 -17.01
N ASP A 680 -16.07 -7.02 -17.83
CA ASP A 680 -16.25 -5.63 -17.41
C ASP A 680 -17.28 -4.95 -18.32
N LEU A 681 -18.19 -4.19 -17.73
CA LEU A 681 -19.15 -3.35 -18.44
C LEU A 681 -19.17 -1.98 -17.76
N SER A 682 -18.96 -0.91 -18.53
CA SER A 682 -18.97 0.46 -18.03
C SER A 682 -19.81 1.35 -18.93
N MET A 683 -20.65 2.19 -18.35
CA MET A 683 -21.39 3.23 -19.04
C MET A 683 -20.95 4.58 -18.52
N GLU A 684 -20.62 5.49 -19.43
CA GLU A 684 -20.05 6.80 -19.12
C GLU A 684 -20.80 7.88 -19.90
N LYS A 685 -21.35 8.86 -19.19
CA LYS A 685 -21.99 10.04 -19.79
C LYS A 685 -21.16 11.27 -19.46
N TYR A 686 -20.78 12.00 -20.51
CA TYR A 686 -20.00 13.22 -20.38
C TYR A 686 -20.89 14.46 -20.59
N ILE A 687 -20.72 15.50 -19.79
CA ILE A 687 -21.51 16.71 -19.79
C ILE A 687 -20.56 17.90 -19.83
N GLY A 688 -20.39 18.50 -21.03
CA GLY A 688 -19.36 19.52 -21.23
C GLY A 688 -17.95 19.01 -21.04
N LYS A 689 -17.03 19.87 -20.60
CA LYS A 689 -15.60 19.56 -20.50
C LYS A 689 -15.18 19.01 -19.13
N ARG A 690 -15.99 19.19 -18.07
CA ARG A 690 -15.59 18.96 -16.66
C ARG A 690 -16.60 18.19 -15.84
N SER A 691 -17.66 17.71 -16.46
CA SER A 691 -18.68 16.94 -15.74
C SER A 691 -18.91 15.61 -16.42
N TYR A 692 -19.05 14.57 -15.62
CA TYR A 692 -19.39 13.23 -16.09
C TYR A 692 -20.03 12.41 -14.96
N ILE A 693 -20.75 11.39 -15.36
CA ILE A 693 -21.19 10.31 -14.49
C ILE A 693 -20.85 8.98 -15.16
N ALA A 694 -20.32 8.04 -14.39
CA ALA A 694 -19.96 6.72 -14.88
C ALA A 694 -20.37 5.64 -13.89
N GLY A 695 -20.84 4.51 -14.41
CA GLY A 695 -21.13 3.31 -13.66
C GLY A 695 -20.47 2.10 -14.31
N ALA A 696 -19.89 1.21 -13.50
CA ALA A 696 -19.26 0.00 -14.01
C ALA A 696 -19.66 -1.22 -13.18
N LEU A 697 -19.82 -2.35 -13.86
CA LEU A 697 -20.00 -3.67 -13.30
C LEU A 697 -18.82 -4.53 -13.74
N TRP A 698 -18.29 -5.35 -12.84
CA TRP A 698 -17.20 -6.24 -13.18
C TRP A 698 -17.31 -7.57 -12.45
N TYR A 699 -16.80 -8.61 -13.10
CA TYR A 699 -16.83 -9.98 -12.59
C TYR A 699 -15.55 -10.71 -12.99
N LYS A 700 -14.90 -11.37 -12.03
CA LYS A 700 -13.71 -12.19 -12.23
C LYS A 700 -13.98 -13.59 -11.71
N LYS A 701 -14.02 -14.57 -12.62
CA LYS A 701 -14.10 -16.00 -12.30
C LYS A 701 -12.70 -16.57 -12.21
N LEU A 702 -12.27 -16.93 -11.00
CA LEU A 702 -10.96 -17.52 -10.78
C LEU A 702 -10.90 -18.95 -11.30
N GLN A 703 -9.87 -19.26 -12.04
CA GLN A 703 -9.49 -20.59 -12.47
C GLN A 703 -8.51 -21.21 -11.48
N SER A 704 -7.58 -20.40 -10.95
CA SER A 704 -6.64 -20.80 -9.91
C SER A 704 -6.46 -19.67 -8.90
N TYR A 705 -6.18 -20.04 -7.66
CA TYR A 705 -5.77 -19.14 -6.58
C TYR A 705 -4.76 -19.82 -5.67
N ILE A 706 -4.04 -19.03 -4.87
CA ILE A 706 -3.04 -19.55 -3.94
C ILE A 706 -3.60 -19.41 -2.52
N TYR A 707 -3.49 -20.47 -1.74
CA TYR A 707 -3.92 -20.53 -0.34
C TYR A 707 -2.93 -21.36 0.49
N ASN A 708 -2.90 -21.16 1.81
CA ASN A 708 -2.08 -21.97 2.69
C ASN A 708 -2.71 -23.33 2.91
N GLN A 709 -1.93 -24.37 2.68
CA GLN A 709 -2.35 -25.76 2.82
C GLN A 709 -1.39 -26.51 3.75
N GLN A 710 -1.96 -27.36 4.59
CA GLN A 710 -1.22 -28.36 5.35
C GLN A 710 -1.08 -29.64 4.56
N THR A 711 0.15 -30.09 4.38
CA THR A 711 0.49 -31.32 3.66
C THR A 711 1.39 -32.20 4.51
N ALA A 712 1.31 -33.51 4.33
CA ALA A 712 2.30 -34.43 4.91
C ALA A 712 3.69 -34.15 4.29
N PHE A 713 4.71 -34.11 5.11
CA PHE A 713 6.09 -33.86 4.71
C PHE A 713 7.06 -34.65 5.57
N SER A 714 8.13 -35.18 4.97
CA SER A 714 9.20 -35.87 5.69
C SER A 714 10.23 -34.87 6.20
N PHE A 715 10.35 -34.79 7.52
CA PHE A 715 11.36 -34.00 8.22
C PHE A 715 12.61 -34.83 8.57
N ALA A 716 12.80 -36.00 7.94
CA ALA A 716 14.00 -36.81 8.14
C ALA A 716 15.28 -35.99 7.92
N GLY A 717 16.15 -35.93 8.92
CA GLY A 717 17.38 -35.13 8.90
C GLY A 717 17.22 -33.64 9.23
N PHE A 718 16.01 -33.15 9.49
CA PHE A 718 15.84 -31.79 9.97
C PHE A 718 16.36 -31.64 11.40
N PRO A 719 16.91 -30.47 11.77
CA PRO A 719 17.34 -30.23 13.15
C PRO A 719 16.11 -30.21 14.06
N ASN A 720 16.24 -30.91 15.18
CA ASN A 720 15.26 -30.85 16.25
C ASN A 720 15.85 -30.07 17.44
N PRO A 721 15.55 -28.74 17.54
CA PRO A 721 16.06 -27.93 18.64
C PRO A 721 15.38 -28.24 19.96
N SER A 722 14.25 -28.99 19.93
CA SER A 722 13.57 -29.40 21.15
C SER A 722 14.18 -30.67 21.72
N ALA A 723 14.15 -30.83 23.05
CA ALA A 723 14.53 -32.07 23.73
C ALA A 723 13.52 -33.23 23.49
N VAL A 724 12.41 -32.95 22.78
CA VAL A 724 11.33 -33.91 22.54
C VAL A 724 11.67 -34.79 21.34
N ILE A 725 11.71 -36.10 21.55
CA ILE A 725 11.93 -37.08 20.48
C ILE A 725 10.64 -37.21 19.68
N PRO A 726 10.64 -37.00 18.33
CA PRO A 726 9.46 -37.15 17.51
C PRO A 726 9.04 -38.61 17.45
N ILE A 727 7.74 -38.84 17.28
CA ILE A 727 7.18 -40.20 17.12
C ILE A 727 7.57 -40.80 15.76
N GLN A 728 7.66 -39.94 14.74
CA GLN A 728 8.02 -40.31 13.38
C GLN A 728 8.59 -39.11 12.62
N ASP A 729 9.29 -39.34 11.53
CA ASP A 729 9.84 -38.25 10.68
C ASP A 729 8.82 -37.58 9.79
N ILE A 730 7.65 -38.16 9.60
CA ILE A 730 6.57 -37.55 8.83
C ILE A 730 5.76 -36.64 9.75
N GLY A 731 5.58 -35.40 9.33
CA GLY A 731 4.80 -34.39 10.04
C GLY A 731 3.97 -33.54 9.11
N THR A 732 3.51 -32.40 9.60
CA THR A 732 2.67 -31.46 8.85
C THR A 732 3.50 -30.27 8.39
N LEU A 733 3.49 -29.98 7.09
CA LEU A 733 4.08 -28.77 6.50
C LEU A 733 2.96 -27.83 6.03
N ASN A 734 2.96 -26.62 6.60
CA ASN A 734 2.08 -25.54 6.17
C ASN A 734 2.79 -24.66 5.14
N ARG A 735 2.27 -24.61 3.92
CA ARG A 735 2.85 -23.85 2.81
C ARG A 735 1.80 -23.37 1.83
N PRO A 736 2.09 -22.31 1.04
CA PRO A 736 1.22 -21.88 -0.06
C PRO A 736 1.11 -22.99 -1.14
N ALA A 737 -0.10 -23.18 -1.64
CA ALA A 737 -0.41 -24.13 -2.70
C ALA A 737 -1.45 -23.57 -3.66
N ASN A 738 -1.46 -24.05 -4.90
CA ASN A 738 -2.47 -23.68 -5.87
C ASN A 738 -3.78 -24.44 -5.59
N GLY A 739 -4.88 -23.67 -5.55
CA GLY A 739 -6.25 -24.16 -5.47
C GLY A 739 -7.07 -23.75 -6.69
N THR A 740 -8.32 -24.15 -6.73
CA THR A 740 -9.20 -23.88 -7.86
C THR A 740 -10.51 -23.24 -7.43
N GLY A 741 -11.08 -22.42 -8.32
CA GLY A 741 -12.42 -21.84 -8.15
C GLY A 741 -12.42 -20.50 -7.43
N GLY A 742 -13.64 -20.01 -7.18
CA GLY A 742 -13.89 -18.73 -6.56
C GLY A 742 -14.20 -17.61 -7.56
N MET A 743 -14.71 -16.52 -7.01
CA MET A 743 -15.02 -15.33 -7.80
C MET A 743 -14.75 -14.06 -7.00
N VAL A 744 -14.53 -12.97 -7.71
CA VAL A 744 -14.57 -11.60 -7.18
C VAL A 744 -15.43 -10.77 -8.13
N LYS A 745 -16.35 -9.97 -7.60
CA LYS A 745 -17.24 -9.10 -8.39
C LYS A 745 -17.47 -7.79 -7.69
N GLY A 746 -17.90 -6.80 -8.44
CA GLY A 746 -18.21 -5.50 -7.85
C GLY A 746 -18.90 -4.55 -8.78
N VAL A 747 -19.27 -3.42 -8.19
CA VAL A 747 -19.88 -2.27 -8.84
C VAL A 747 -19.09 -1.02 -8.48
N GLU A 748 -18.94 -0.14 -9.46
CA GLU A 748 -18.24 1.14 -9.30
C GLU A 748 -19.13 2.25 -9.83
N LEU A 749 -19.20 3.35 -9.08
CA LEU A 749 -19.84 4.60 -9.49
C LEU A 749 -18.84 5.72 -9.35
N SER A 750 -18.76 6.60 -10.30
CA SER A 750 -17.93 7.80 -10.23
C SER A 750 -18.54 8.96 -10.99
N GLY A 751 -18.15 10.17 -10.62
CA GLY A 751 -18.61 11.35 -11.31
C GLY A 751 -17.88 12.61 -10.87
N ALA A 752 -17.95 13.60 -11.71
CA ALA A 752 -17.58 14.98 -11.46
C ALA A 752 -18.68 15.91 -11.95
N LEU A 753 -18.95 16.96 -11.21
CA LEU A 753 -19.92 17.98 -11.56
C LEU A 753 -19.31 19.37 -11.35
N ASP A 754 -19.27 20.17 -12.41
CA ASP A 754 -19.04 21.62 -12.34
C ASP A 754 -20.37 22.29 -12.03
N ALA A 755 -20.50 22.88 -10.85
CA ALA A 755 -21.72 23.44 -10.35
C ALA A 755 -22.21 24.67 -11.16
N GLY A 756 -21.32 25.31 -11.92
CA GLY A 756 -21.66 26.38 -12.86
C GLY A 756 -22.62 25.92 -13.97
N LEU A 757 -22.67 24.63 -14.28
CA LEU A 757 -23.64 24.05 -15.20
C LEU A 757 -25.06 24.06 -14.65
N LEU A 758 -25.24 24.02 -13.34
CA LEU A 758 -26.54 24.03 -12.68
C LEU A 758 -27.04 25.47 -12.48
N TRP A 759 -26.14 26.36 -12.12
CA TRP A 759 -26.47 27.74 -11.83
C TRP A 759 -25.24 28.64 -11.91
N ALA A 760 -25.25 29.67 -12.74
CA ALA A 760 -24.13 30.55 -13.02
C ALA A 760 -23.42 31.12 -11.78
N PRO A 761 -24.10 31.55 -10.70
CA PRO A 761 -23.44 31.99 -9.47
C PRO A 761 -22.61 30.94 -8.76
N LEU A 762 -22.81 29.66 -9.05
CA LEU A 762 -22.00 28.55 -8.53
C LEU A 762 -20.76 28.27 -9.38
N GLU A 763 -20.44 29.12 -10.36
CA GLU A 763 -19.21 29.01 -11.13
C GLU A 763 -17.98 28.99 -10.20
N GLY A 764 -17.06 28.07 -10.46
CA GLY A 764 -15.91 27.82 -9.59
C GLY A 764 -16.12 26.68 -8.58
N PHE A 765 -17.36 26.44 -8.15
CA PHE A 765 -17.67 25.28 -7.32
C PHE A 765 -17.79 24.00 -8.14
N GLY A 766 -17.40 22.90 -7.54
CA GLY A 766 -17.64 21.59 -8.10
C GLY A 766 -17.51 20.48 -7.08
N VAL A 767 -17.94 19.29 -7.50
CA VAL A 767 -17.85 18.08 -6.70
C VAL A 767 -17.29 16.95 -7.54
N THR A 768 -16.49 16.08 -6.92
CA THR A 768 -16.10 14.80 -7.50
C THR A 768 -16.38 13.71 -6.48
N GLY A 769 -16.79 12.54 -6.97
CA GLY A 769 -17.06 11.43 -6.08
C GLY A 769 -16.88 10.09 -6.74
N SER A 770 -16.57 9.10 -5.92
CA SER A 770 -16.54 7.70 -6.33
C SER A 770 -17.01 6.81 -5.18
N MET A 771 -17.67 5.72 -5.55
CA MET A 771 -18.09 4.66 -4.64
C MET A 771 -17.90 3.31 -5.31
N SER A 772 -17.45 2.33 -4.58
CA SER A 772 -17.36 0.95 -5.05
C SER A 772 -17.83 -0.03 -4.01
N GLY A 773 -18.51 -1.08 -4.48
CA GLY A 773 -18.90 -2.24 -3.69
C GLY A 773 -18.22 -3.49 -4.25
N THR A 774 -17.63 -4.33 -3.40
CA THR A 774 -16.87 -5.50 -3.81
C THR A 774 -17.21 -6.71 -2.95
N GLU A 775 -17.34 -7.88 -3.58
CA GLU A 775 -17.64 -9.16 -2.93
C GLU A 775 -16.75 -10.27 -3.50
N SER A 776 -16.37 -11.24 -2.66
CA SER A 776 -15.57 -12.40 -3.05
C SER A 776 -16.07 -13.67 -2.36
N SER A 777 -15.98 -14.79 -3.07
CA SER A 777 -16.21 -16.13 -2.53
C SER A 777 -14.93 -16.89 -2.23
N ILE A 778 -13.77 -16.21 -2.27
CA ILE A 778 -12.46 -16.84 -2.04
C ILE A 778 -12.19 -16.93 -0.55
N HIS A 779 -11.72 -18.10 -0.12
CA HIS A 779 -11.28 -18.39 1.24
C HIS A 779 -9.76 -18.65 1.25
N PRO A 780 -8.95 -17.66 1.67
CA PRO A 780 -7.48 -17.73 1.54
C PRO A 780 -6.82 -18.82 2.40
N ASN A 781 -7.51 -19.33 3.39
CA ASN A 781 -7.05 -20.44 4.25
C ASN A 781 -7.74 -21.76 3.92
N GLY A 782 -8.37 -21.87 2.75
CA GLY A 782 -9.02 -23.08 2.26
C GLY A 782 -10.52 -23.15 2.47
N PRO A 783 -11.17 -24.16 1.93
CA PRO A 783 -12.60 -24.35 2.03
C PRO A 783 -13.09 -24.47 3.49
N GLY A 784 -14.22 -23.83 3.79
CA GLY A 784 -14.83 -23.86 5.14
C GLY A 784 -14.30 -22.80 6.10
N THR A 785 -13.28 -22.03 5.75
CA THR A 785 -12.82 -20.90 6.56
C THR A 785 -13.69 -19.66 6.32
N LYS A 786 -13.81 -18.79 7.34
CA LYS A 786 -14.63 -17.56 7.25
C LYS A 786 -13.83 -16.31 6.88
N GLU A 787 -12.54 -16.44 6.67
CA GLU A 787 -11.65 -15.30 6.45
C GLU A 787 -11.85 -14.70 5.07
N LYS A 788 -11.84 -13.36 5.04
CA LYS A 788 -11.98 -12.60 3.80
C LYS A 788 -10.66 -12.56 3.02
N LEU A 789 -10.76 -12.44 1.72
CA LEU A 789 -9.60 -12.20 0.86
C LEU A 789 -8.85 -10.93 1.31
N PRO A 790 -7.53 -11.00 1.53
CA PRO A 790 -6.74 -9.82 1.93
C PRO A 790 -6.86 -8.67 0.94
N GLY A 791 -6.99 -7.45 1.47
CA GLY A 791 -7.17 -6.23 0.70
C GLY A 791 -8.63 -5.91 0.33
N LEU A 792 -9.53 -6.89 0.38
CA LEU A 792 -10.91 -6.75 -0.06
C LEU A 792 -11.76 -5.97 0.95
N SER A 793 -12.12 -4.75 0.59
CA SER A 793 -13.08 -3.93 1.33
C SER A 793 -14.45 -4.00 0.68
N GLY A 794 -15.49 -4.27 1.47
CA GLY A 794 -16.86 -4.38 0.95
C GLY A 794 -17.36 -3.07 0.33
N VAL A 795 -17.02 -1.93 0.93
CA VAL A 795 -17.40 -0.61 0.43
C VAL A 795 -16.22 0.37 0.56
N VAL A 796 -16.00 1.11 -0.50
CA VAL A 796 -15.05 2.24 -0.53
C VAL A 796 -15.77 3.44 -1.13
N SER A 797 -15.59 4.63 -0.55
CA SER A 797 -16.12 5.87 -1.14
C SER A 797 -15.19 7.05 -0.92
N ASN A 798 -15.10 7.90 -1.93
CA ASN A 798 -14.39 9.16 -1.92
C ASN A 798 -15.33 10.26 -2.36
N PHE A 799 -15.31 11.37 -1.67
CA PHE A 799 -16.13 12.54 -1.99
C PHE A 799 -15.31 13.80 -1.76
N THR A 800 -15.27 14.67 -2.75
CA THR A 800 -14.52 15.92 -2.72
C THR A 800 -15.41 17.05 -3.18
N VAL A 801 -15.48 18.12 -2.39
CA VAL A 801 -16.03 19.41 -2.78
C VAL A 801 -14.87 20.35 -3.01
N TYR A 802 -14.92 21.12 -4.08
CA TYR A 802 -13.89 22.12 -4.38
C TYR A 802 -14.49 23.43 -4.86
N TYR A 803 -13.70 24.49 -4.69
CA TYR A 803 -13.91 25.81 -5.26
C TYR A 803 -12.61 26.27 -5.93
N GLU A 804 -12.70 26.80 -7.15
CA GLU A 804 -11.56 27.35 -7.88
C GLU A 804 -12.03 28.48 -8.81
N LYS A 805 -11.71 29.70 -8.43
CA LYS A 805 -12.01 30.90 -9.22
C LYS A 805 -11.14 32.07 -8.76
N ASP A 806 -10.72 32.92 -9.71
CA ASP A 806 -10.01 34.19 -9.47
C ASP A 806 -8.77 34.03 -8.59
N GLY A 807 -7.99 32.95 -8.83
CA GLY A 807 -6.78 32.60 -8.07
C GLY A 807 -7.04 31.91 -6.73
N TYR A 808 -8.26 31.94 -6.18
CA TYR A 808 -8.61 31.22 -4.96
C TYR A 808 -8.94 29.77 -5.24
N SER A 809 -8.44 28.89 -4.40
CA SER A 809 -8.79 27.47 -4.42
C SER A 809 -9.06 26.94 -3.02
N ALA A 810 -10.08 26.11 -2.90
CA ALA A 810 -10.41 25.39 -1.67
C ALA A 810 -10.86 23.98 -2.01
N ARG A 811 -10.49 23.01 -1.20
CA ARG A 811 -10.86 21.62 -1.38
C ARG A 811 -11.04 20.93 -0.03
N ALA A 812 -12.17 20.24 0.15
CA ALA A 812 -12.42 19.36 1.27
C ALA A 812 -12.73 17.96 0.73
N SER A 813 -12.04 16.95 1.22
CA SER A 813 -12.17 15.59 0.75
C SER A 813 -12.46 14.64 1.91
N ARG A 814 -13.40 13.73 1.72
CA ARG A 814 -13.69 12.64 2.66
C ARG A 814 -13.43 11.31 1.96
N ARG A 815 -12.58 10.50 2.56
CA ARG A 815 -12.32 9.11 2.17
C ARG A 815 -12.92 8.17 3.20
N TYR A 816 -13.57 7.11 2.74
CA TYR A 816 -14.12 6.06 3.58
C TYR A 816 -13.77 4.70 3.00
N ARG A 817 -13.35 3.81 3.87
CA ARG A 817 -13.11 2.40 3.58
C ARG A 817 -13.75 1.54 4.66
N SER A 818 -14.58 0.59 4.28
CA SER A 818 -15.16 -0.38 5.23
C SER A 818 -14.08 -1.32 5.77
N ALA A 819 -14.39 -2.00 6.87
CA ALA A 819 -13.48 -2.99 7.46
C ALA A 819 -13.05 -4.05 6.43
N TYR A 820 -11.79 -4.45 6.50
CA TYR A 820 -11.19 -5.41 5.58
C TYR A 820 -10.05 -6.16 6.26
N ARG A 821 -9.72 -7.33 5.72
CA ARG A 821 -8.50 -8.04 6.10
C ARG A 821 -7.32 -7.38 5.38
N GLY A 822 -6.46 -6.71 6.11
CA GLY A 822 -5.31 -5.97 5.58
C GLY A 822 -3.99 -6.51 6.06
N GLU A 823 -2.95 -6.13 5.35
CA GLU A 823 -1.58 -6.40 5.76
C GLU A 823 -1.18 -5.43 6.87
N VAL A 824 -0.66 -5.95 7.96
CA VAL A 824 -0.10 -5.17 9.07
C VAL A 824 1.37 -5.50 9.19
N THR A 825 2.20 -4.49 9.40
CA THR A 825 3.61 -4.69 9.66
C THR A 825 3.80 -5.08 11.12
N GLY A 826 4.35 -6.25 11.36
CA GLY A 826 4.78 -6.73 12.66
C GLY A 826 6.22 -6.32 12.98
N LEU A 827 6.76 -6.86 14.07
CA LEU A 827 8.18 -6.76 14.39
C LEU A 827 9.05 -7.42 13.31
N PHE A 828 10.28 -6.94 13.12
CA PHE A 828 11.28 -7.48 12.17
C PHE A 828 10.83 -7.44 10.70
N ALA A 829 10.08 -6.39 10.32
CA ALA A 829 9.51 -6.22 8.98
C ALA A 829 8.61 -7.40 8.53
N GLN A 830 8.23 -8.28 9.45
CA GLN A 830 7.29 -9.35 9.18
C GLN A 830 5.90 -8.76 8.94
N ARG A 831 5.25 -9.24 7.91
CA ARG A 831 3.90 -8.85 7.55
C ARG A 831 2.91 -9.93 7.99
N ALA A 832 1.87 -9.52 8.68
CA ALA A 832 0.75 -10.36 9.08
C ALA A 832 -0.56 -9.80 8.53
N PHE A 833 -1.62 -10.58 8.56
CA PHE A 833 -2.94 -10.11 8.14
C PHE A 833 -3.85 -10.02 9.36
N SER A 834 -4.47 -8.84 9.54
CA SER A 834 -5.46 -8.58 10.60
C SER A 834 -6.72 -7.95 10.01
N GLU A 835 -7.82 -8.01 10.73
CA GLU A 835 -9.00 -7.25 10.37
C GLU A 835 -8.79 -5.77 10.72
N ILE A 836 -8.59 -4.95 9.71
CA ILE A 836 -8.51 -3.50 9.84
C ILE A 836 -9.95 -2.97 9.86
N LEU A 837 -10.28 -2.17 10.87
CA LEU A 837 -11.60 -1.59 11.03
C LEU A 837 -11.87 -0.51 9.99
N ALA A 838 -13.13 -0.13 9.86
CA ALA A 838 -13.53 0.93 8.93
C ALA A 838 -12.81 2.25 9.24
N GLU A 839 -12.22 2.85 8.21
CA GLU A 839 -11.49 4.10 8.30
C GLU A 839 -12.27 5.22 7.59
N ARG A 840 -12.31 6.40 8.23
CA ARG A 840 -12.86 7.62 7.65
C ARG A 840 -11.85 8.73 7.84
N GLN A 841 -11.37 9.29 6.74
CA GLN A 841 -10.41 10.39 6.77
C GLN A 841 -10.95 11.61 6.05
N ILE A 842 -10.67 12.79 6.61
CA ILE A 842 -11.03 14.09 6.04
C ILE A 842 -9.75 14.89 5.84
N ASP A 843 -9.60 15.47 4.64
CA ASP A 843 -8.50 16.34 4.27
C ASP A 843 -9.03 17.69 3.82
N LEU A 844 -8.31 18.77 4.15
CA LEU A 844 -8.63 20.13 3.76
C LEU A 844 -7.43 20.79 3.07
N GLN A 845 -7.69 21.53 2.00
CA GLN A 845 -6.68 22.32 1.31
C GLN A 845 -7.26 23.69 0.94
N LEU A 846 -6.49 24.74 1.16
CA LEU A 846 -6.78 26.12 0.74
C LEU A 846 -5.58 26.64 -0.04
N GLY A 847 -5.82 27.41 -1.09
CA GLY A 847 -4.77 27.97 -1.92
C GLY A 847 -5.15 29.34 -2.46
N TYR A 848 -4.13 30.12 -2.77
CA TYR A 848 -4.26 31.39 -3.49
C TYR A 848 -3.12 31.53 -4.48
N ALA A 849 -3.42 31.73 -5.74
CA ALA A 849 -2.48 31.95 -6.83
C ALA A 849 -2.56 33.39 -7.33
N ILE A 850 -1.41 34.05 -7.48
CA ILE A 850 -1.33 35.40 -8.06
C ILE A 850 -1.27 35.23 -9.59
N GLU A 851 -2.37 35.62 -10.25
CA GLU A 851 -2.53 35.42 -11.70
C GLU A 851 -2.00 36.57 -12.53
N GLU A 852 -1.81 37.76 -11.92
CA GLU A 852 -1.39 38.97 -12.60
C GLU A 852 -0.31 39.73 -11.82
N GLY A 853 0.36 40.69 -12.51
CA GLY A 853 1.32 41.59 -11.91
C GLY A 853 2.72 41.00 -11.72
N ARG A 854 3.56 41.69 -10.89
CA ARG A 854 4.99 41.37 -10.68
C ARG A 854 5.23 39.99 -10.09
N TYR A 855 4.28 39.46 -9.32
CA TYR A 855 4.36 38.18 -8.63
C TYR A 855 3.51 37.09 -9.28
N LYS A 856 3.13 37.29 -10.56
CA LYS A 856 2.40 36.27 -11.33
C LYS A 856 3.15 34.94 -11.27
N GLY A 857 2.40 33.85 -11.04
CA GLY A 857 2.93 32.50 -10.90
C GLY A 857 3.28 32.09 -9.46
N LEU A 858 3.28 33.05 -8.49
CA LEU A 858 3.44 32.71 -7.08
C LEU A 858 2.08 32.24 -6.52
N SER A 859 2.09 31.12 -5.81
CA SER A 859 0.90 30.62 -5.10
C SER A 859 1.22 30.17 -3.67
N PHE A 860 0.23 30.34 -2.81
CA PHE A 860 0.25 29.97 -1.40
C PHE A 860 -0.62 28.72 -1.20
N LEU A 861 -0.21 27.86 -0.30
CA LEU A 861 -0.91 26.62 0.03
C LEU A 861 -0.99 26.45 1.55
N PHE A 862 -2.18 26.16 2.05
CA PHE A 862 -2.42 25.62 3.39
C PHE A 862 -3.14 24.28 3.25
N GLN A 863 -2.62 23.24 3.89
CA GLN A 863 -3.20 21.91 3.79
C GLN A 863 -3.19 21.22 5.15
N VAL A 864 -4.27 20.53 5.48
CA VAL A 864 -4.38 19.65 6.65
C VAL A 864 -4.85 18.27 6.19
N ASN A 865 -3.97 17.29 6.34
CA ASN A 865 -4.31 15.90 6.12
C ASN A 865 -4.77 15.25 7.43
N ASN A 866 -5.71 14.32 7.33
CA ASN A 866 -6.29 13.64 8.48
C ASN A 866 -6.86 14.64 9.51
N LEU A 867 -7.65 15.63 9.04
CA LEU A 867 -8.22 16.69 9.86
C LEU A 867 -9.00 16.16 11.08
N ASN A 868 -9.69 15.04 10.93
CA ASN A 868 -10.46 14.39 11.99
C ASN A 868 -9.60 13.48 12.90
N ASN A 869 -8.28 13.41 12.70
CA ASN A 869 -7.35 12.58 13.47
C ASN A 869 -7.84 11.12 13.59
N SER A 870 -8.26 10.53 12.46
CA SER A 870 -8.80 9.17 12.41
C SER A 870 -7.78 8.15 12.92
N PRO A 871 -8.13 7.32 13.90
CA PRO A 871 -7.24 6.27 14.36
C PRO A 871 -7.21 5.11 13.36
N TYR A 872 -6.09 4.42 13.32
CA TYR A 872 -5.97 3.13 12.67
C TYR A 872 -6.22 2.04 13.72
N GLN A 873 -7.18 1.15 13.45
CA GLN A 873 -7.58 0.13 14.42
C GLN A 873 -7.65 -1.23 13.76
N THR A 874 -7.21 -2.26 14.49
CA THR A 874 -7.38 -3.66 14.09
C THR A 874 -8.03 -4.45 15.20
N ARG A 875 -8.63 -5.59 14.83
CA ARG A 875 -9.20 -6.57 15.75
C ARG A 875 -8.62 -7.94 15.49
N GLN A 876 -8.51 -8.69 16.57
CA GLN A 876 -8.05 -10.06 16.56
C GLN A 876 -9.23 -11.00 16.77
N GLY A 877 -9.25 -12.13 16.05
CA GLY A 877 -10.27 -13.16 16.19
C GLY A 877 -10.08 -14.01 17.44
N ASP A 878 -11.14 -14.70 17.82
CA ASP A 878 -11.08 -15.75 18.84
C ASP A 878 -10.33 -16.95 18.26
N PRO A 879 -9.24 -17.41 18.89
CA PRO A 879 -8.52 -18.59 18.46
C PRO A 879 -9.37 -19.88 18.53
N PHE A 880 -10.51 -19.85 19.26
CA PHE A 880 -11.37 -21.03 19.47
C PHE A 880 -12.67 -21.00 18.66
N SER A 881 -13.22 -19.83 18.33
CA SER A 881 -14.53 -19.71 17.66
C SER A 881 -14.50 -18.94 16.34
N GLY A 882 -13.38 -18.33 16.00
CA GLY A 882 -13.20 -17.67 14.72
C GLY A 882 -14.09 -16.45 14.50
N GLY A 883 -13.91 -15.39 15.22
CA GLY A 883 -14.55 -14.08 15.03
C GLY A 883 -13.62 -12.96 15.44
N SER A 884 -13.69 -11.82 14.75
CA SER A 884 -12.87 -10.65 15.11
C SER A 884 -13.61 -9.83 16.16
N TYR A 885 -13.30 -10.01 17.42
CA TYR A 885 -14.00 -9.36 18.54
C TYR A 885 -13.10 -8.60 19.51
N ALA A 886 -11.83 -8.99 19.67
CA ALA A 886 -10.92 -8.38 20.64
C ALA A 886 -10.10 -7.23 20.01
N PRO A 887 -9.92 -6.10 20.70
CA PRO A 887 -9.04 -5.03 20.21
C PRO A 887 -7.60 -5.53 20.07
N GLU A 888 -7.05 -5.43 18.86
CA GLU A 888 -5.66 -5.82 18.62
C GLU A 888 -4.74 -4.59 18.60
N ARG A 889 -5.06 -3.60 17.79
CA ARG A 889 -4.24 -2.39 17.66
C ARG A 889 -5.09 -1.15 17.65
N TYR A 890 -4.59 -0.13 18.30
CA TYR A 890 -5.10 1.24 18.24
C TYR A 890 -3.93 2.19 18.05
N THR A 891 -3.91 2.88 16.91
CA THR A 891 -2.79 3.75 16.54
C THR A 891 -3.30 5.11 16.10
N THR A 892 -2.69 6.19 16.59
CA THR A 892 -2.90 7.55 16.10
C THR A 892 -1.62 8.12 15.53
N TYR A 893 -1.74 8.74 14.35
CA TYR A 893 -0.61 9.35 13.64
C TYR A 893 -0.61 10.87 13.69
N GLY A 894 -1.65 11.48 14.27
CA GLY A 894 -1.83 12.93 14.31
C GLY A 894 -2.34 13.51 12.97
N ARG A 895 -2.52 14.81 12.95
CA ARG A 895 -2.81 15.62 11.76
C ARG A 895 -1.49 16.08 11.15
N GLN A 896 -1.40 16.07 9.83
CA GLN A 896 -0.28 16.65 9.10
C GLN A 896 -0.71 18.01 8.57
N ILE A 897 -0.06 19.07 9.01
CA ILE A 897 -0.34 20.46 8.65
C ILE A 897 0.79 20.95 7.76
N LEU A 898 0.47 21.49 6.59
CA LEU A 898 1.45 22.00 5.63
C LEU A 898 1.14 23.45 5.28
N LEU A 899 2.19 24.27 5.23
CA LEU A 899 2.20 25.62 4.67
C LEU A 899 3.20 25.63 3.51
N GLY A 900 2.80 26.15 2.37
CA GLY A 900 3.63 26.08 1.18
C GLY A 900 3.57 27.32 0.29
N LEU A 901 4.66 27.49 -0.44
CA LEU A 901 4.82 28.44 -1.52
C LEU A 901 5.18 27.65 -2.78
N ASN A 902 4.54 27.98 -3.89
CA ASN A 902 4.88 27.47 -5.19
C ASN A 902 5.09 28.66 -6.13
N TYR A 903 6.16 28.61 -6.94
CA TYR A 903 6.46 29.63 -7.94
C TYR A 903 6.71 29.00 -9.30
N LYS A 904 5.93 29.41 -10.28
CA LYS A 904 6.01 28.96 -11.67
C LYS A 904 6.45 30.13 -12.56
N LEU A 905 7.53 29.91 -13.28
CA LEU A 905 8.14 30.82 -14.28
C LEU A 905 7.90 30.34 -15.69
#